data_7191ff9b234257716c529264ea0a5da9
#
_entry.id   7191ff9b234257716c529264ea0a5da9
#
_cell.length_a   1.000
_cell.length_b   1.000
_cell.length_c   1.000
_cell.angle_alpha   90.00
_cell.angle_beta   90.00
_cell.angle_gamma   90.00
#
_symmetry.space_group_name_H-M   'P 1'
#
loop_
_entity.id
_entity.type
_entity.pdbx_description
1 polymer ?
#
loop_
_entity_poly.entity_id
_entity_poly.type
_entity_poly.pdbx_seq_one_letter_code
_entity_poly.pdbx_strand_id
1 'polypeptide(L)'
;MNFLKWLIPSRNERELKKLWPLVRRINEIEAGLQKLSDDELRQKTADWKTRLSQIQDREELARTLDEILPETFAVVKNACRRLTERKTEIIVREHPLLWEMIPFDVQLIGGYALHSGRIAEMATGEGKTLVATLPVYLNALTGRGVHLVTVNDYLAARDSEWMGAIYKFLGLTVGVILHDQPPRVRREQYNCDITYGTNAEFGFDYLRDNGMAARKEEQVQRGHYFAIVDEVDSILIDEARTPLIISGPSVHTYDEQYAQWKPLVESLVRAQERLCARFLSEAEAMIKQLNPTDGSNPQNPEALENQIGMLLFRVKTGQPKSEGLMKFLEDPENLKLMNRAELDLHKDQKKVDLYREKEELLFAIDEKGFEADLTEKGRNFVSPKDPEAFVLPELTTLLHEIDTGPEPDARKRMEAKTKVQQDFETKAQKIHAISQLLKAYSLYQRDVEYVIQDNKVIIVDQHTGRLMPGRRWSDGLHQAVEAKEGVEIERETQTLATITIQNYFRLYQKLAGMTGTAETEASEFFDIYKLGVLVIPTNEPCVRKDANDAVYKTRREKFNTVLNEIKQIHALGRPILVGTISVEVSEQLSRLLKREGIIHSVLNAKYHQQEAEIIMRAGQRGAVTIATNMAGRGTDIKLGPGVAELGGLHVMGTERHEARRIDRQLRGRCARQGDPGSSHFFISLEDDLMRLFGSDRIVKMMERMGLEEGQELTHPWLNRSIQQAQKRVEQHNFQIRKRTLEYD
;
A
#
# COMPACT_ATOMS: atom_id res chain seq x y z
N MET A 1 -15.69 23.65 22.52
CA MET A 1 -16.73 22.99 21.72
C MET A 1 -16.83 21.45 21.96
N ASN A 2 -16.42 20.97 23.15
CA ASN A 2 -16.35 19.53 23.46
C ASN A 2 -17.40 19.04 24.49
N PHE A 3 -18.18 19.94 25.09
CA PHE A 3 -19.13 19.56 26.15
C PHE A 3 -20.39 18.84 25.60
N LEU A 4 -20.84 19.22 24.40
CA LEU A 4 -21.99 18.58 23.71
C LEU A 4 -21.69 17.15 23.20
N LYS A 5 -20.43 16.83 22.89
CA LYS A 5 -20.03 15.48 22.49
C LYS A 5 -20.11 14.45 23.63
N TRP A 6 -20.03 14.91 24.87
CA TRP A 6 -20.11 14.05 26.05
C TRP A 6 -21.57 13.66 26.40
N LEU A 7 -22.54 14.45 25.94
CA LEU A 7 -23.97 14.24 26.22
C LEU A 7 -24.72 13.38 25.18
N ILE A 8 -24.16 13.25 23.96
CA ILE A 8 -24.82 12.47 22.89
C ILE A 8 -23.87 11.35 22.47
N PRO A 9 -24.18 10.09 22.81
CA PRO A 9 -23.35 8.95 22.41
C PRO A 9 -23.26 8.88 20.86
N SER A 10 -22.07 8.57 20.34
CA SER A 10 -21.84 8.40 18.93
C SER A 10 -22.72 7.29 18.34
N ARG A 11 -22.88 7.27 17.01
CA ARG A 11 -23.60 6.19 16.33
C ARG A 11 -23.00 4.83 16.71
N ASN A 12 -21.68 4.73 16.72
CA ASN A 12 -20.95 3.51 17.08
C ASN A 12 -21.25 3.05 18.51
N GLU A 13 -21.19 3.96 19.49
CA GLU A 13 -21.51 3.64 20.89
C GLU A 13 -22.96 3.16 21.09
N ARG A 14 -23.91 3.76 20.37
CA ARG A 14 -25.31 3.33 20.41
C ARG A 14 -25.50 1.93 19.83
N GLU A 15 -24.79 1.60 18.75
CA GLU A 15 -24.81 0.26 18.15
C GLU A 15 -24.17 -0.76 19.09
N LEU A 16 -23.00 -0.48 19.64
CA LEU A 16 -22.34 -1.36 20.61
C LEU A 16 -23.23 -1.65 21.83
N LYS A 17 -23.89 -0.62 22.36
CA LYS A 17 -24.81 -0.79 23.50
C LYS A 17 -25.95 -1.79 23.22
N LYS A 18 -26.41 -1.88 21.97
CA LYS A 18 -27.45 -2.85 21.57
C LYS A 18 -26.91 -4.28 21.50
N LEU A 19 -25.62 -4.49 21.37
CA LEU A 19 -25.01 -5.82 21.22
C LEU A 19 -24.64 -6.48 22.56
N TRP A 20 -24.48 -5.71 23.64
CA TRP A 20 -24.17 -6.27 24.95
C TRP A 20 -25.19 -7.29 25.49
N PRO A 21 -26.51 -7.17 25.26
CA PRO A 21 -27.48 -8.23 25.64
C PRO A 21 -27.21 -9.55 24.90
N LEU A 22 -26.80 -9.49 23.61
CA LEU A 22 -26.40 -10.68 22.84
C LEU A 22 -25.16 -11.35 23.46
N VAL A 23 -24.14 -10.58 23.84
CA VAL A 23 -22.96 -11.11 24.52
C VAL A 23 -23.29 -11.83 25.80
N ARG A 24 -24.17 -11.24 26.63
CA ARG A 24 -24.64 -11.89 27.86
C ARG A 24 -25.34 -13.21 27.58
N ARG A 25 -26.22 -13.24 26.58
CA ARG A 25 -26.92 -14.48 26.18
C ARG A 25 -25.95 -15.56 25.70
N ILE A 26 -24.90 -15.19 24.90
CA ILE A 26 -23.86 -16.14 24.47
C ILE A 26 -23.16 -16.76 25.68
N ASN A 27 -22.77 -15.93 26.66
CA ASN A 27 -22.08 -16.39 27.87
C ASN A 27 -22.96 -17.29 28.75
N GLU A 28 -24.24 -16.98 28.87
CA GLU A 28 -25.23 -17.83 29.61
C GLU A 28 -25.39 -19.21 28.94
N ILE A 29 -25.49 -19.24 27.60
CA ILE A 29 -25.56 -20.49 26.83
C ILE A 29 -24.24 -21.28 27.01
N GLU A 30 -23.09 -20.62 26.89
CA GLU A 30 -21.76 -21.23 27.00
C GLU A 30 -21.61 -21.95 28.37
N ALA A 31 -22.03 -21.29 29.44
CA ALA A 31 -22.03 -21.91 30.79
C ALA A 31 -22.88 -23.20 30.87
N GLY A 32 -23.97 -23.25 30.13
CA GLY A 32 -24.79 -24.46 30.01
C GLY A 32 -24.11 -25.58 29.22
N LEU A 33 -23.37 -25.21 28.16
CA LEU A 33 -22.66 -26.16 27.29
C LEU A 33 -21.50 -26.86 27.97
N GLN A 34 -20.96 -26.32 29.05
CA GLN A 34 -19.83 -26.94 29.78
C GLN A 34 -20.18 -28.35 30.32
N LYS A 35 -21.45 -28.67 30.47
CA LYS A 35 -21.94 -29.97 30.94
C LYS A 35 -22.00 -31.03 29.84
N LEU A 36 -21.93 -30.64 28.58
CA LEU A 36 -22.04 -31.54 27.44
C LEU A 36 -20.67 -32.23 27.16
N SER A 37 -20.73 -33.42 26.61
CA SER A 37 -19.57 -34.15 26.09
C SER A 37 -19.08 -33.51 24.76
N ASP A 38 -17.88 -33.87 24.33
CA ASP A 38 -17.35 -33.41 23.02
C ASP A 38 -18.19 -33.93 21.85
N ASP A 39 -18.69 -35.15 21.96
CA ASP A 39 -19.52 -35.77 20.93
C ASP A 39 -20.90 -35.10 20.83
N GLU A 40 -21.48 -34.69 21.93
CA GLU A 40 -22.72 -33.89 21.93
C GLU A 40 -22.52 -32.52 21.28
N LEU A 41 -21.37 -31.88 21.47
CA LEU A 41 -21.04 -30.61 20.76
C LEU A 41 -20.86 -30.86 19.25
N ARG A 42 -20.21 -31.94 18.84
CA ARG A 42 -20.08 -32.33 17.41
C ARG A 42 -21.44 -32.69 16.81
N GLN A 43 -22.30 -33.34 17.56
CA GLN A 43 -23.63 -33.67 17.10
C GLN A 43 -24.47 -32.42 16.79
N LYS A 44 -24.34 -31.34 17.59
CA LYS A 44 -24.99 -30.06 17.28
C LYS A 44 -24.53 -29.51 15.92
N THR A 45 -23.22 -29.62 15.60
CA THR A 45 -22.67 -29.23 14.27
C THR A 45 -23.36 -30.03 13.16
N ALA A 46 -23.47 -31.34 13.32
CA ALA A 46 -24.10 -32.21 12.31
C ALA A 46 -25.58 -31.88 12.12
N ASP A 47 -26.33 -31.65 13.23
CA ASP A 47 -27.73 -31.29 13.22
C ASP A 47 -27.97 -29.95 12.48
N TRP A 48 -27.18 -28.94 12.78
CA TRP A 48 -27.25 -27.64 12.09
C TRP A 48 -26.90 -27.75 10.62
N LYS A 49 -25.86 -28.51 10.25
CA LYS A 49 -25.50 -28.74 8.83
C LYS A 49 -26.70 -29.40 8.11
N THR A 50 -27.34 -30.37 8.71
CA THR A 50 -28.50 -31.05 8.13
C THR A 50 -29.68 -30.08 7.96
N ARG A 51 -30.00 -29.28 9.02
CA ARG A 51 -31.08 -28.28 8.98
C ARG A 51 -30.84 -27.22 7.91
N LEU A 52 -29.61 -26.63 7.86
CA LEU A 52 -29.27 -25.53 6.95
C LEU A 52 -29.14 -25.96 5.51
N SER A 53 -28.71 -27.20 5.22
CA SER A 53 -28.60 -27.73 3.85
C SER A 53 -29.95 -27.82 3.12
N GLN A 54 -31.05 -27.89 3.85
CA GLN A 54 -32.42 -27.97 3.31
C GLN A 54 -32.96 -26.59 2.90
N ILE A 55 -32.39 -25.50 3.40
CA ILE A 55 -32.85 -24.14 3.14
C ILE A 55 -32.25 -23.60 1.86
N GLN A 56 -33.11 -23.39 0.85
CA GLN A 56 -32.69 -22.81 -0.44
C GLN A 56 -32.88 -21.29 -0.49
N ASP A 57 -33.92 -20.79 0.18
CA ASP A 57 -34.20 -19.35 0.22
C ASP A 57 -33.15 -18.58 1.03
N ARG A 58 -32.67 -17.47 0.45
CA ARG A 58 -31.59 -16.67 1.03
C ARG A 58 -32.04 -15.91 2.29
N GLU A 59 -33.26 -15.40 2.29
CA GLU A 59 -33.76 -14.62 3.43
C GLU A 59 -34.09 -15.54 4.61
N GLU A 60 -34.64 -16.73 4.33
CA GLU A 60 -34.89 -17.75 5.33
C GLU A 60 -33.57 -18.26 5.94
N LEU A 61 -32.56 -18.50 5.08
CA LEU A 61 -31.22 -18.89 5.54
C LEU A 61 -30.60 -17.83 6.45
N ALA A 62 -30.65 -16.54 6.05
CA ALA A 62 -30.10 -15.45 6.84
C ALA A 62 -30.82 -15.37 8.22
N ARG A 63 -32.15 -15.43 8.25
CA ARG A 63 -32.91 -15.42 9.50
C ARG A 63 -32.59 -16.62 10.41
N THR A 64 -32.43 -17.81 9.82
CA THR A 64 -32.07 -19.01 10.57
C THR A 64 -30.65 -18.91 11.14
N LEU A 65 -29.70 -18.36 10.40
CA LEU A 65 -28.32 -18.11 10.86
C LEU A 65 -28.32 -17.11 12.03
N ASP A 66 -29.12 -16.03 11.96
CA ASP A 66 -29.23 -15.05 13.04
C ASP A 66 -29.90 -15.68 14.30
N GLU A 67 -30.86 -16.58 14.12
CA GLU A 67 -31.51 -17.32 15.22
C GLU A 67 -30.53 -18.20 15.99
N ILE A 68 -29.69 -18.97 15.28
CA ILE A 68 -28.75 -19.91 15.90
C ILE A 68 -27.42 -19.27 16.31
N LEU A 69 -27.15 -18.01 15.91
CA LEU A 69 -25.89 -17.31 16.18
C LEU A 69 -25.49 -17.34 17.66
N PRO A 70 -26.36 -17.03 18.64
CA PRO A 70 -25.95 -17.04 20.05
C PRO A 70 -25.41 -18.40 20.50
N GLU A 71 -26.08 -19.48 20.07
CA GLU A 71 -25.69 -20.83 20.44
C GLU A 71 -24.44 -21.29 19.73
N THR A 72 -24.27 -20.99 18.45
CA THR A 72 -23.08 -21.34 17.66
C THR A 72 -21.84 -20.61 18.17
N PHE A 73 -21.95 -19.32 18.53
CA PHE A 73 -20.83 -18.57 19.14
C PHE A 73 -20.49 -19.14 20.53
N ALA A 74 -21.47 -19.53 21.31
CA ALA A 74 -21.26 -20.22 22.58
C ALA A 74 -20.51 -21.55 22.40
N VAL A 75 -20.87 -22.34 21.37
CA VAL A 75 -20.17 -23.60 21.03
C VAL A 75 -18.70 -23.36 20.69
N VAL A 76 -18.38 -22.37 19.87
CA VAL A 76 -16.99 -22.01 19.55
C VAL A 76 -16.24 -21.56 20.81
N LYS A 77 -16.84 -20.69 21.63
CA LYS A 77 -16.24 -20.23 22.89
C LYS A 77 -15.99 -21.40 23.85
N ASN A 78 -16.94 -22.33 23.94
CA ASN A 78 -16.80 -23.55 24.77
C ASN A 78 -15.72 -24.50 24.25
N ALA A 79 -15.59 -24.67 22.90
CA ALA A 79 -14.51 -25.43 22.29
C ALA A 79 -13.14 -24.84 22.66
N CYS A 80 -12.99 -23.52 22.55
CA CYS A 80 -11.76 -22.81 22.94
C CYS A 80 -11.43 -23.03 24.42
N ARG A 81 -12.44 -22.95 25.31
CA ARG A 81 -12.26 -23.23 26.75
C ARG A 81 -11.76 -24.66 27.01
N ARG A 82 -12.36 -25.67 26.37
CA ARG A 82 -11.94 -27.08 26.52
C ARG A 82 -10.52 -27.31 26.05
N LEU A 83 -10.14 -26.71 24.92
CA LEU A 83 -8.75 -26.78 24.42
C LEU A 83 -7.76 -26.13 25.40
N THR A 84 -8.13 -24.99 25.99
CA THR A 84 -7.31 -24.28 27.02
C THR A 84 -7.20 -25.11 28.31
N GLU A 85 -8.29 -25.62 28.87
CA GLU A 85 -8.30 -26.39 30.12
C GLU A 85 -7.52 -27.70 30.00
N ARG A 86 -7.56 -28.34 28.82
CA ARG A 86 -6.81 -29.56 28.51
C ARG A 86 -5.35 -29.28 28.17
N LYS A 87 -4.94 -28.01 28.08
CA LYS A 87 -3.60 -27.61 27.61
C LYS A 87 -3.25 -28.30 26.29
N THR A 88 -4.20 -28.24 25.35
CA THR A 88 -4.04 -28.94 24.06
C THR A 88 -2.87 -28.35 23.29
N GLU A 89 -1.93 -29.21 22.92
CA GLU A 89 -0.81 -28.85 22.06
C GLU A 89 -1.23 -29.01 20.59
N ILE A 90 -0.96 -27.99 19.82
CA ILE A 90 -1.27 -27.91 18.39
C ILE A 90 0.04 -27.66 17.64
N ILE A 91 0.23 -28.34 16.52
CA ILE A 91 1.36 -28.08 15.65
C ILE A 91 0.99 -27.01 14.66
N VAL A 92 1.70 -25.89 14.71
CA VAL A 92 1.53 -24.74 13.82
C VAL A 92 2.86 -24.45 13.15
N ARG A 93 2.94 -24.58 11.84
CA ARG A 93 4.17 -24.40 11.06
C ARG A 93 5.34 -25.21 11.67
N GLU A 94 5.10 -26.50 11.92
CA GLU A 94 6.06 -27.45 12.49
C GLU A 94 6.47 -27.17 13.96
N HIS A 95 5.94 -26.11 14.57
CA HIS A 95 6.22 -25.78 15.97
C HIS A 95 5.05 -26.14 16.88
N PRO A 96 5.31 -26.74 18.04
CA PRO A 96 4.28 -27.00 19.04
C PRO A 96 3.84 -25.68 19.70
N LEU A 97 2.54 -25.47 19.78
CA LEU A 97 1.91 -24.32 20.41
C LEU A 97 0.80 -24.77 21.35
N LEU A 98 0.83 -24.33 22.60
CA LEU A 98 -0.25 -24.57 23.55
C LEU A 98 -1.44 -23.65 23.24
N TRP A 99 -2.63 -24.22 23.28
CA TRP A 99 -3.84 -23.41 23.14
C TRP A 99 -4.18 -22.72 24.48
N GLU A 100 -4.20 -21.38 24.47
CA GLU A 100 -4.44 -20.57 25.68
C GLU A 100 -5.54 -19.51 25.46
N MET A 101 -6.27 -19.60 24.35
CA MET A 101 -7.20 -18.53 23.95
C MET A 101 -8.65 -18.92 24.23
N ILE A 102 -9.36 -18.01 24.91
CA ILE A 102 -10.82 -18.03 25.07
C ILE A 102 -11.33 -16.65 24.61
N PRO A 103 -12.35 -16.57 23.73
CA PRO A 103 -12.85 -15.29 23.25
C PRO A 103 -13.33 -14.36 24.36
N PHE A 104 -12.83 -13.11 24.35
CA PHE A 104 -13.31 -12.04 25.20
C PHE A 104 -14.69 -11.54 24.77
N ASP A 105 -15.40 -10.85 25.64
CA ASP A 105 -16.71 -10.32 25.35
C ASP A 105 -16.74 -9.33 24.18
N VAL A 106 -15.73 -8.47 24.06
CA VAL A 106 -15.56 -7.55 22.90
C VAL A 106 -15.32 -8.30 21.60
N GLN A 107 -14.68 -9.47 21.66
CA GLN A 107 -14.46 -10.31 20.50
C GLN A 107 -15.74 -10.97 19.98
N LEU A 108 -16.69 -11.27 20.85
CA LEU A 108 -18.04 -11.74 20.45
C LEU A 108 -18.79 -10.66 19.65
N ILE A 109 -18.62 -9.38 20.02
CA ILE A 109 -19.18 -8.25 19.26
C ILE A 109 -18.49 -8.16 17.88
N GLY A 110 -17.17 -8.34 17.81
CA GLY A 110 -16.41 -8.40 16.55
C GLY A 110 -16.90 -9.51 15.63
N GLY A 111 -17.14 -10.72 16.19
CA GLY A 111 -17.71 -11.85 15.47
C GLY A 111 -19.09 -11.55 14.89
N TYR A 112 -19.95 -10.88 15.65
CA TYR A 112 -21.26 -10.43 15.16
C TYR A 112 -21.13 -9.41 14.01
N ALA A 113 -20.20 -8.44 14.13
CA ALA A 113 -19.96 -7.45 13.06
C ALA A 113 -19.58 -8.15 11.76
N LEU A 114 -18.69 -9.12 11.81
CA LEU A 114 -18.28 -9.92 10.66
C LEU A 114 -19.44 -10.76 10.11
N HIS A 115 -20.23 -11.41 10.99
CA HIS A 115 -21.40 -12.16 10.53
C HIS A 115 -22.43 -11.26 9.85
N SER A 116 -22.62 -10.03 10.31
CA SER A 116 -23.56 -9.08 9.71
C SER A 116 -23.08 -8.46 8.38
N GLY A 117 -21.96 -8.94 7.79
CA GLY A 117 -21.42 -8.40 6.55
C GLY A 117 -20.83 -7.00 6.72
N ARG A 118 -20.10 -6.77 7.81
CA ARG A 118 -19.48 -5.48 8.14
C ARG A 118 -17.98 -5.64 8.36
N ILE A 119 -17.30 -4.51 8.43
CA ILE A 119 -15.90 -4.47 8.84
C ILE A 119 -15.84 -4.31 10.37
N ALA A 120 -15.21 -5.27 11.04
CA ALA A 120 -14.84 -5.15 12.44
C ALA A 120 -13.50 -4.42 12.54
N GLU A 121 -13.52 -3.14 12.93
CA GLU A 121 -12.29 -2.44 13.27
C GLU A 121 -11.89 -2.79 14.69
N MET A 122 -10.84 -3.57 14.81
CA MET A 122 -10.26 -4.01 16.09
C MET A 122 -8.80 -3.62 16.14
N ALA A 123 -8.40 -2.97 17.22
CA ALA A 123 -7.01 -2.57 17.39
C ALA A 123 -6.05 -3.76 17.18
N THR A 124 -4.84 -3.47 16.76
CA THR A 124 -3.81 -4.51 16.60
C THR A 124 -3.52 -5.17 17.95
N GLY A 125 -3.42 -6.50 17.99
CA GLY A 125 -3.24 -7.26 19.24
C GLY A 125 -4.55 -7.66 19.95
N GLU A 126 -5.74 -7.32 19.42
CA GLU A 126 -7.03 -7.69 19.97
C GLU A 126 -7.54 -9.08 19.51
N GLY A 127 -6.70 -9.89 18.89
CA GLY A 127 -7.03 -11.28 18.53
C GLY A 127 -8.02 -11.43 17.38
N LYS A 128 -7.92 -10.61 16.32
CA LYS A 128 -8.78 -10.66 15.11
C LYS A 128 -8.89 -12.08 14.53
N THR A 129 -7.79 -12.82 14.49
CA THR A 129 -7.76 -14.20 13.97
C THR A 129 -8.71 -15.13 14.73
N LEU A 130 -8.76 -14.99 16.07
CA LEU A 130 -9.70 -15.74 16.90
C LEU A 130 -11.15 -15.29 16.69
N VAL A 131 -11.37 -13.97 16.55
CA VAL A 131 -12.71 -13.39 16.30
C VAL A 131 -13.33 -13.95 15.03
N ALA A 132 -12.54 -14.09 13.97
CA ALA A 132 -13.01 -14.63 12.70
C ALA A 132 -13.56 -16.07 12.84
N THR A 133 -13.11 -16.85 13.83
CA THR A 133 -13.57 -18.23 14.01
C THR A 133 -15.07 -18.33 14.30
N LEU A 134 -15.63 -17.34 14.97
CA LEU A 134 -17.04 -17.29 15.34
C LEU A 134 -17.97 -17.26 14.10
N PRO A 135 -17.89 -16.24 13.23
CA PRO A 135 -18.74 -16.17 12.04
C PRO A 135 -18.34 -17.19 10.97
N VAL A 136 -17.06 -17.60 10.91
CA VAL A 136 -16.60 -18.65 9.98
C VAL A 136 -17.29 -19.96 10.31
N TYR A 137 -17.26 -20.38 11.57
CA TYR A 137 -17.95 -21.60 12.01
C TYR A 137 -19.44 -21.52 11.67
N LEU A 138 -20.15 -20.46 12.07
CA LEU A 138 -21.58 -20.31 11.83
C LEU A 138 -21.94 -20.41 10.33
N ASN A 139 -21.20 -19.71 9.46
CA ASN A 139 -21.52 -19.70 8.03
C ASN A 139 -21.06 -20.99 7.32
N ALA A 140 -20.02 -21.68 7.83
CA ALA A 140 -19.56 -22.97 7.29
C ALA A 140 -20.59 -24.09 7.46
N LEU A 141 -21.47 -23.99 8.48
CA LEU A 141 -22.56 -24.93 8.68
C LEU A 141 -23.54 -25.02 7.50
N THR A 142 -23.57 -24.00 6.64
CA THR A 142 -24.39 -24.02 5.41
C THR A 142 -23.90 -25.00 4.36
N GLY A 143 -22.65 -25.48 4.46
CA GLY A 143 -21.99 -26.33 3.46
C GLY A 143 -21.66 -25.64 2.14
N ARG A 144 -21.90 -24.32 2.02
CA ARG A 144 -21.67 -23.53 0.79
C ARG A 144 -20.23 -23.06 0.60
N GLY A 145 -19.35 -23.30 1.59
CA GLY A 145 -17.94 -22.88 1.61
C GLY A 145 -17.74 -21.46 2.11
N VAL A 146 -16.79 -21.32 3.02
CA VAL A 146 -16.38 -20.02 3.59
C VAL A 146 -14.92 -19.80 3.25
N HIS A 147 -14.60 -18.63 2.70
CA HIS A 147 -13.23 -18.26 2.39
C HIS A 147 -12.71 -17.26 3.43
N LEU A 148 -11.53 -17.52 3.97
CA LEU A 148 -10.80 -16.59 4.81
C LEU A 148 -9.55 -16.12 4.07
N VAL A 149 -9.56 -14.82 3.74
CA VAL A 149 -8.56 -14.20 2.88
C VAL A 149 -7.50 -13.52 3.74
N THR A 150 -6.25 -13.88 3.52
CA THR A 150 -5.08 -13.32 4.20
C THR A 150 -4.15 -12.60 3.23
N VAL A 151 -3.20 -11.83 3.76
CA VAL A 151 -2.28 -11.04 2.93
C VAL A 151 -1.09 -11.83 2.38
N ASN A 152 -0.82 -13.03 2.86
CA ASN A 152 0.26 -13.89 2.35
C ASN A 152 0.05 -15.36 2.70
N ASP A 153 0.79 -16.25 2.00
CA ASP A 153 0.73 -17.70 2.17
C ASP A 153 1.17 -18.16 3.56
N TYR A 154 2.13 -17.48 4.17
CA TYR A 154 2.57 -17.81 5.53
C TYR A 154 1.42 -17.67 6.52
N LEU A 155 0.69 -16.57 6.48
CA LEU A 155 -0.47 -16.35 7.35
C LEU A 155 -1.60 -17.30 7.02
N ALA A 156 -1.86 -17.58 5.73
CA ALA A 156 -2.88 -18.53 5.32
C ALA A 156 -2.61 -19.93 5.89
N ALA A 157 -1.39 -20.42 5.76
CA ALA A 157 -0.98 -21.71 6.31
C ALA A 157 -0.99 -21.71 7.85
N ARG A 158 -0.41 -20.69 8.48
CA ARG A 158 -0.38 -20.57 9.96
C ARG A 158 -1.79 -20.57 10.56
N ASP A 159 -2.66 -19.73 10.02
CA ASP A 159 -3.98 -19.51 10.60
C ASP A 159 -4.95 -20.68 10.30
N SER A 160 -4.80 -21.35 9.15
CA SER A 160 -5.54 -22.58 8.84
C SER A 160 -5.15 -23.75 9.77
N GLU A 161 -3.89 -23.86 10.16
CA GLU A 161 -3.41 -24.86 11.12
C GLU A 161 -3.85 -24.49 12.54
N TRP A 162 -3.66 -23.24 12.95
CA TRP A 162 -3.92 -22.76 14.31
C TRP A 162 -5.40 -22.72 14.62
N MET A 163 -6.18 -21.97 13.86
CA MET A 163 -7.64 -21.89 14.07
C MET A 163 -8.37 -23.14 13.59
N GLY A 164 -7.77 -23.89 12.67
CA GLY A 164 -8.24 -25.19 12.22
C GLY A 164 -8.44 -26.20 13.33
N ALA A 165 -7.72 -26.06 14.45
CA ALA A 165 -7.91 -26.90 15.63
C ALA A 165 -9.34 -26.80 16.19
N ILE A 166 -9.92 -25.59 16.25
CA ILE A 166 -11.32 -25.37 16.70
C ILE A 166 -12.30 -26.04 15.74
N TYR A 167 -12.14 -25.79 14.45
CA TYR A 167 -13.06 -26.28 13.43
C TYR A 167 -13.05 -27.81 13.35
N LYS A 168 -11.86 -28.42 13.36
CA LYS A 168 -11.70 -29.88 13.38
C LYS A 168 -12.25 -30.49 14.66
N PHE A 169 -12.04 -29.84 15.82
CA PHE A 169 -12.63 -30.27 17.08
C PHE A 169 -14.16 -30.31 17.01
N LEU A 170 -14.78 -29.37 16.31
CA LEU A 170 -16.22 -29.26 16.10
C LEU A 170 -16.73 -30.05 14.89
N GLY A 171 -15.88 -30.78 14.15
CA GLY A 171 -16.29 -31.65 13.04
C GLY A 171 -16.39 -30.97 11.68
N LEU A 172 -15.74 -29.81 11.46
CA LEU A 172 -15.64 -29.17 10.16
C LEU A 172 -14.30 -29.43 9.50
N THR A 173 -14.28 -29.38 8.16
CA THR A 173 -13.10 -29.55 7.31
C THR A 173 -12.47 -28.19 6.98
N VAL A 174 -11.11 -28.15 6.95
CA VAL A 174 -10.34 -26.95 6.68
C VAL A 174 -9.34 -27.22 5.57
N GLY A 175 -9.36 -26.39 4.54
CA GLY A 175 -8.43 -26.39 3.44
C GLY A 175 -7.61 -25.10 3.40
N VAL A 176 -6.49 -25.12 2.66
CA VAL A 176 -5.63 -23.96 2.42
C VAL A 176 -5.16 -23.95 0.97
N ILE A 177 -5.28 -22.79 0.33
CA ILE A 177 -4.75 -22.52 -1.01
C ILE A 177 -3.44 -21.77 -0.86
N LEU A 178 -2.37 -22.36 -1.36
CA LEU A 178 -1.02 -21.82 -1.38
C LEU A 178 -0.52 -21.71 -2.82
N HIS A 179 0.53 -20.91 -3.00
CA HIS A 179 1.21 -20.82 -4.28
C HIS A 179 1.70 -22.21 -4.73
N ASP A 180 1.86 -22.43 -6.02
CA ASP A 180 2.37 -23.67 -6.64
C ASP A 180 1.59 -24.96 -6.39
N GLN A 181 0.40 -24.91 -5.79
CA GLN A 181 -0.43 -26.12 -5.67
C GLN A 181 -1.05 -26.50 -7.03
N PRO A 182 -1.03 -27.82 -7.42
CA PRO A 182 -1.67 -28.29 -8.64
C PRO A 182 -3.21 -28.19 -8.55
N PRO A 183 -3.91 -28.04 -9.68
CA PRO A 183 -5.38 -27.85 -9.73
C PRO A 183 -6.18 -28.92 -8.98
N ARG A 184 -5.74 -30.19 -9.01
CA ARG A 184 -6.38 -31.27 -8.27
C ARG A 184 -6.38 -31.01 -6.77
N VAL A 185 -5.23 -30.62 -6.20
CA VAL A 185 -5.10 -30.31 -4.77
C VAL A 185 -5.96 -29.10 -4.42
N ARG A 186 -5.90 -28.03 -5.23
CA ARG A 186 -6.73 -26.85 -5.03
C ARG A 186 -8.21 -27.18 -4.94
N ARG A 187 -8.72 -28.04 -5.86
CA ARG A 187 -10.11 -28.47 -5.84
C ARG A 187 -10.48 -29.21 -4.55
N GLU A 188 -9.61 -30.08 -4.05
CA GLU A 188 -9.80 -30.76 -2.76
C GLU A 188 -9.88 -29.73 -1.60
N GLN A 189 -9.02 -28.68 -1.62
CA GLN A 189 -9.04 -27.63 -0.61
C GLN A 189 -10.30 -26.75 -0.68
N TYR A 190 -10.77 -26.39 -1.88
CA TYR A 190 -12.02 -25.64 -2.03
C TYR A 190 -13.26 -26.46 -1.65
N ASN A 191 -13.19 -27.78 -1.66
CA ASN A 191 -14.28 -28.64 -1.22
C ASN A 191 -14.40 -28.76 0.31
N CYS A 192 -13.45 -28.25 1.08
CA CYS A 192 -13.58 -28.14 2.53
C CYS A 192 -14.67 -27.14 2.92
N ASP A 193 -15.18 -27.23 4.15
CA ASP A 193 -16.17 -26.30 4.70
C ASP A 193 -15.60 -24.87 4.78
N ILE A 194 -14.31 -24.77 5.09
CA ILE A 194 -13.57 -23.52 5.28
C ILE A 194 -12.29 -23.59 4.45
N THR A 195 -11.99 -22.55 3.67
CA THR A 195 -10.76 -22.47 2.87
C THR A 195 -10.02 -21.18 3.14
N TYR A 196 -8.76 -21.29 3.59
CA TYR A 196 -7.84 -20.18 3.76
C TYR A 196 -7.04 -19.96 2.47
N GLY A 197 -6.66 -18.73 2.18
CA GLY A 197 -5.80 -18.40 1.04
C GLY A 197 -5.55 -16.91 0.94
N THR A 198 -4.74 -16.51 -0.03
CA THR A 198 -4.50 -15.09 -0.32
C THR A 198 -5.52 -14.56 -1.33
N ASN A 199 -5.71 -13.24 -1.34
CA ASN A 199 -6.55 -12.57 -2.33
C ASN A 199 -6.08 -12.86 -3.78
N ALA A 200 -4.76 -12.90 -4.00
CA ALA A 200 -4.16 -13.19 -5.29
C ALA A 200 -4.49 -14.62 -5.76
N GLU A 201 -4.29 -15.62 -4.90
CA GLU A 201 -4.56 -17.02 -5.26
C GLU A 201 -6.04 -17.26 -5.55
N PHE A 202 -6.95 -16.74 -4.72
CA PHE A 202 -8.38 -16.83 -4.96
C PHE A 202 -8.80 -16.13 -6.27
N GLY A 203 -8.25 -14.95 -6.55
CA GLY A 203 -8.58 -14.21 -7.76
C GLY A 203 -7.96 -14.83 -9.01
N PHE A 204 -6.75 -15.36 -8.96
CA PHE A 204 -6.15 -16.07 -10.08
C PHE A 204 -6.85 -17.40 -10.38
N ASP A 205 -7.31 -18.12 -9.35
CA ASP A 205 -8.11 -19.31 -9.56
C ASP A 205 -9.45 -18.97 -10.24
N TYR A 206 -10.08 -17.86 -9.83
CA TYR A 206 -11.27 -17.35 -10.52
C TYR A 206 -11.00 -17.04 -12.00
N LEU A 207 -9.89 -16.36 -12.31
CA LEU A 207 -9.52 -16.06 -13.69
C LEU A 207 -9.22 -17.32 -14.51
N ARG A 208 -8.54 -18.30 -13.92
CA ARG A 208 -8.30 -19.61 -14.56
C ARG A 208 -9.60 -20.35 -14.83
N ASP A 209 -10.49 -20.40 -13.83
CA ASP A 209 -11.77 -21.10 -13.92
C ASP A 209 -12.73 -20.50 -14.95
N ASN A 210 -12.72 -19.16 -15.10
CA ASN A 210 -13.68 -18.46 -15.96
C ASN A 210 -13.10 -17.97 -17.29
N GLY A 211 -11.77 -17.79 -17.39
CA GLY A 211 -11.09 -17.30 -18.58
C GLY A 211 -10.35 -18.37 -19.38
N MET A 212 -9.96 -19.49 -18.74
CA MET A 212 -9.08 -20.48 -19.37
C MET A 212 -9.62 -21.90 -19.34
N ALA A 213 -10.45 -22.29 -18.36
CA ALA A 213 -11.00 -23.62 -18.27
C ALA A 213 -12.00 -23.87 -19.43
N ALA A 214 -11.78 -24.95 -20.19
CA ALA A 214 -12.66 -25.33 -21.28
C ALA A 214 -13.87 -26.14 -20.81
N ARG A 215 -13.80 -26.76 -19.64
CA ARG A 215 -14.84 -27.64 -19.08
C ARG A 215 -15.06 -27.33 -17.62
N LYS A 216 -16.28 -27.57 -17.13
CA LYS A 216 -16.67 -27.37 -15.73
C LYS A 216 -15.83 -28.23 -14.76
N GLU A 217 -15.42 -29.41 -15.18
CA GLU A 217 -14.61 -30.34 -14.40
C GLU A 217 -13.16 -29.83 -14.19
N GLU A 218 -12.73 -28.87 -14.99
CA GLU A 218 -11.41 -28.22 -14.84
C GLU A 218 -11.43 -27.10 -13.81
N GLN A 219 -12.60 -26.54 -13.50
CA GLN A 219 -12.76 -25.49 -12.49
C GLN A 219 -12.43 -26.02 -11.11
N VAL A 220 -11.74 -25.21 -10.31
CA VAL A 220 -11.33 -25.57 -8.93
C VAL A 220 -12.25 -24.98 -7.87
N GLN A 221 -12.81 -23.79 -8.12
CA GLN A 221 -13.72 -23.10 -7.18
C GLN A 221 -15.16 -23.61 -7.31
N ARG A 222 -15.88 -23.65 -6.18
CA ARG A 222 -17.31 -24.08 -6.17
C ARG A 222 -18.28 -22.90 -6.23
N GLY A 223 -17.89 -21.73 -5.69
CA GLY A 223 -18.76 -20.57 -5.63
C GLY A 223 -18.29 -19.56 -4.56
N HIS A 224 -18.94 -18.41 -4.53
CA HIS A 224 -18.56 -17.26 -3.71
C HIS A 224 -19.70 -16.97 -2.71
N TYR A 225 -19.80 -17.79 -1.64
CA TYR A 225 -20.86 -17.63 -0.64
C TYR A 225 -20.49 -16.58 0.40
N PHE A 226 -19.45 -16.80 1.21
CA PHE A 226 -19.04 -15.89 2.26
C PHE A 226 -17.53 -15.76 2.29
N ALA A 227 -17.04 -14.52 2.34
CA ALA A 227 -15.62 -14.25 2.58
C ALA A 227 -15.43 -13.30 3.74
N ILE A 228 -14.41 -13.59 4.55
CA ILE A 228 -13.83 -12.65 5.51
C ILE A 228 -12.46 -12.27 5.05
N VAL A 229 -12.21 -10.98 4.88
CA VAL A 229 -10.92 -10.44 4.47
C VAL A 229 -10.18 -9.94 5.70
N ASP A 230 -9.06 -10.59 6.03
CA ASP A 230 -8.16 -10.10 7.08
C ASP A 230 -7.31 -8.96 6.52
N GLU A 231 -7.01 -7.98 7.38
CA GLU A 231 -6.34 -6.75 6.97
C GLU A 231 -7.02 -6.12 5.73
N VAL A 232 -8.34 -5.96 5.82
CA VAL A 232 -9.22 -5.56 4.72
C VAL A 232 -8.82 -4.25 4.05
N ASP A 233 -8.21 -3.33 4.77
CA ASP A 233 -7.69 -2.07 4.25
C ASP A 233 -6.44 -2.26 3.36
N SER A 234 -5.60 -3.27 3.61
CA SER A 234 -4.53 -3.63 2.69
C SER A 234 -5.09 -4.18 1.38
N ILE A 235 -5.97 -5.16 1.47
CA ILE A 235 -6.43 -5.90 0.31
C ILE A 235 -7.41 -5.06 -0.53
N LEU A 236 -8.44 -4.46 0.11
CA LEU A 236 -9.50 -3.76 -0.61
C LEU A 236 -9.21 -2.29 -0.91
N ILE A 237 -8.16 -1.71 -0.33
CA ILE A 237 -7.75 -0.32 -0.58
C ILE A 237 -6.38 -0.26 -1.25
N ASP A 238 -5.31 -0.81 -0.61
CA ASP A 238 -3.95 -0.65 -1.14
C ASP A 238 -3.72 -1.47 -2.40
N GLU A 239 -4.01 -2.76 -2.34
CA GLU A 239 -3.80 -3.66 -3.47
C GLU A 239 -4.86 -3.47 -4.56
N ALA A 240 -6.01 -2.86 -4.25
CA ALA A 240 -7.10 -2.59 -5.19
C ALA A 240 -6.82 -1.48 -6.20
N ARG A 241 -5.58 -1.03 -6.32
CA ARG A 241 -5.12 -0.07 -7.35
C ARG A 241 -4.82 -0.74 -8.68
N THR A 242 -4.47 -2.02 -8.66
CA THR A 242 -4.10 -2.79 -9.83
C THR A 242 -5.00 -4.03 -9.95
N PRO A 243 -5.48 -4.37 -11.15
CA PRO A 243 -6.23 -5.60 -11.35
C PRO A 243 -5.33 -6.84 -11.26
N LEU A 244 -5.95 -7.99 -11.07
CA LEU A 244 -5.33 -9.29 -11.30
C LEU A 244 -5.35 -9.59 -12.80
N ILE A 245 -4.20 -9.94 -13.35
CA ILE A 245 -4.03 -10.14 -14.80
C ILE A 245 -3.36 -11.48 -15.03
N ILE A 246 -3.93 -12.29 -15.91
CA ILE A 246 -3.25 -13.44 -16.50
C ILE A 246 -2.81 -13.05 -17.90
N SER A 247 -1.50 -13.12 -18.14
CA SER A 247 -0.92 -12.78 -19.42
C SER A 247 -0.30 -14.00 -20.07
N GLY A 248 -0.36 -14.06 -21.41
CA GLY A 248 0.35 -15.02 -22.22
C GLY A 248 1.36 -14.32 -23.13
N PRO A 249 2.32 -15.04 -23.72
CA PRO A 249 3.30 -14.45 -24.60
C PRO A 249 2.64 -13.77 -25.80
N SER A 250 3.02 -12.53 -26.07
CA SER A 250 2.60 -11.79 -27.27
C SER A 250 3.33 -12.31 -28.52
N VAL A 251 2.67 -12.20 -29.66
CA VAL A 251 3.27 -12.53 -30.97
C VAL A 251 4.26 -11.45 -31.41
N HIS A 252 4.17 -10.25 -30.85
CA HIS A 252 5.02 -9.10 -31.23
C HIS A 252 6.23 -8.98 -30.30
N THR A 253 7.44 -8.99 -30.86
CA THR A 253 8.72 -8.83 -30.15
C THR A 253 9.19 -7.39 -30.24
N TYR A 254 8.97 -6.60 -29.20
CA TYR A 254 9.53 -5.24 -29.07
C TYR A 254 10.84 -5.20 -28.26
N ASP A 255 11.31 -6.35 -27.81
CA ASP A 255 12.41 -6.48 -26.82
C ASP A 255 13.74 -5.88 -27.35
N GLU A 256 14.00 -5.99 -28.65
CA GLU A 256 15.21 -5.44 -29.29
C GLU A 256 15.22 -3.90 -29.31
N GLN A 257 14.06 -3.24 -29.32
CA GLN A 257 13.99 -1.78 -29.42
C GLN A 257 14.46 -1.09 -28.14
N TYR A 258 14.12 -1.61 -26.95
CA TYR A 258 14.57 -1.02 -25.69
C TYR A 258 16.11 -1.08 -25.55
N ALA A 259 16.72 -2.20 -25.90
CA ALA A 259 18.16 -2.35 -25.92
C ALA A 259 18.84 -1.40 -26.92
N GLN A 260 18.22 -1.21 -28.10
CA GLN A 260 18.71 -0.30 -29.14
C GLN A 260 18.70 1.17 -28.70
N TRP A 261 17.63 1.63 -28.03
CA TRP A 261 17.48 3.04 -27.66
C TRP A 261 18.09 3.39 -26.31
N LYS A 262 18.44 2.42 -25.46
CA LYS A 262 19.08 2.63 -24.16
C LYS A 262 20.27 3.56 -24.20
N PRO A 263 21.33 3.36 -25.05
CA PRO A 263 22.51 4.21 -25.03
C PRO A 263 22.20 5.68 -25.36
N LEU A 264 21.20 5.90 -26.22
CA LEU A 264 20.76 7.24 -26.61
C LEU A 264 20.06 7.93 -25.43
N VAL A 265 19.14 7.22 -24.75
CA VAL A 265 18.42 7.74 -23.58
C VAL A 265 19.39 8.01 -22.42
N GLU A 266 20.36 7.13 -22.16
CA GLU A 266 21.41 7.40 -21.17
C GLU A 266 22.20 8.69 -21.48
N SER A 267 22.52 8.89 -22.73
CA SER A 267 23.21 10.11 -23.19
C SER A 267 22.34 11.35 -22.93
N LEU A 268 21.04 11.24 -23.23
CA LEU A 268 20.05 12.31 -23.03
C LEU A 268 19.89 12.65 -21.55
N VAL A 269 19.74 11.63 -20.68
CA VAL A 269 19.62 11.80 -19.22
C VAL A 269 20.88 12.48 -18.66
N ARG A 270 22.08 12.02 -19.03
CA ARG A 270 23.32 12.65 -18.58
C ARG A 270 23.48 14.09 -19.11
N ALA A 271 22.95 14.39 -20.29
CA ALA A 271 22.96 15.77 -20.82
C ALA A 271 21.99 16.65 -20.01
N GLN A 272 20.82 16.13 -19.67
CA GLN A 272 19.83 16.80 -18.80
C GLN A 272 20.40 17.07 -17.41
N GLU A 273 21.07 16.11 -16.80
CA GLU A 273 21.73 16.27 -15.49
C GLU A 273 22.73 17.42 -15.50
N ARG A 274 23.56 17.49 -16.54
CA ARG A 274 24.54 18.60 -16.72
C ARG A 274 23.83 19.94 -16.93
N LEU A 275 22.73 19.94 -17.66
CA LEU A 275 21.90 21.13 -17.88
C LEU A 275 21.31 21.64 -16.59
N CYS A 276 20.70 20.74 -15.80
CA CYS A 276 20.13 21.07 -14.50
C CYS A 276 21.20 21.54 -13.49
N ALA A 277 22.37 20.90 -13.47
CA ALA A 277 23.51 21.35 -12.64
C ALA A 277 23.98 22.76 -13.02
N ARG A 278 23.96 23.10 -14.31
CA ARG A 278 24.28 24.48 -14.76
C ARG A 278 23.23 25.47 -14.28
N PHE A 279 21.94 25.16 -14.39
CA PHE A 279 20.88 26.02 -13.88
C PHE A 279 20.97 26.22 -12.35
N LEU A 280 21.34 25.20 -11.58
CA LEU A 280 21.61 25.35 -10.15
C LEU A 280 22.80 26.26 -9.87
N SER A 281 23.89 26.14 -10.64
CA SER A 281 25.07 27.01 -10.51
C SER A 281 24.74 28.47 -10.86
N GLU A 282 23.93 28.70 -11.90
CA GLU A 282 23.44 30.02 -12.26
C GLU A 282 22.55 30.61 -11.17
N ALA A 283 21.64 29.81 -10.62
CA ALA A 283 20.79 30.23 -9.48
C ALA A 283 21.64 30.60 -8.25
N GLU A 284 22.65 29.80 -7.90
CA GLU A 284 23.58 30.09 -6.80
C GLU A 284 24.31 31.41 -7.01
N ALA A 285 24.79 31.67 -8.22
CA ALA A 285 25.44 32.94 -8.54
C ALA A 285 24.51 34.14 -8.40
N MET A 286 23.24 33.99 -8.79
CA MET A 286 22.23 35.05 -8.67
C MET A 286 21.80 35.25 -7.19
N ILE A 287 21.72 34.19 -6.38
CA ILE A 287 21.43 34.29 -4.94
C ILE A 287 22.55 35.09 -4.23
N LYS A 288 23.81 34.86 -4.61
CA LYS A 288 24.94 35.66 -4.07
C LYS A 288 24.88 37.14 -4.49
N GLN A 289 24.30 37.44 -5.68
CA GLN A 289 24.06 38.82 -6.11
C GLN A 289 22.86 39.46 -5.42
N LEU A 290 21.85 38.65 -5.07
CA LEU A 290 20.66 39.09 -4.32
C LEU A 290 21.04 39.48 -2.86
N ASN A 291 22.01 38.74 -2.26
CA ASN A 291 22.49 38.93 -0.91
C ASN A 291 23.97 39.25 -0.89
N PRO A 292 24.40 40.43 -1.35
CA PRO A 292 25.81 40.77 -1.41
C PRO A 292 26.40 40.93 0.00
N THR A 293 27.59 40.33 0.20
CA THR A 293 28.31 40.33 1.48
C THR A 293 28.87 41.68 1.85
N ASP A 294 28.91 42.63 0.92
CA ASP A 294 29.42 44.01 1.12
C ASP A 294 28.32 45.03 1.50
N GLY A 295 27.07 44.60 1.67
CA GLY A 295 25.96 45.46 2.03
C GLY A 295 25.45 46.39 0.94
N SER A 296 25.86 46.18 -0.34
CA SER A 296 25.32 46.91 -1.46
C SER A 296 23.88 46.44 -1.81
N ASN A 297 23.02 47.39 -2.21
CA ASN A 297 21.69 47.02 -2.68
C ASN A 297 21.74 46.41 -4.08
N PRO A 298 21.14 45.22 -4.31
CA PRO A 298 21.09 44.60 -5.60
C PRO A 298 20.34 45.48 -6.62
N GLN A 299 20.85 45.54 -7.83
CA GLN A 299 20.15 46.18 -8.96
C GLN A 299 18.96 45.28 -9.35
N ASN A 300 17.73 45.81 -9.21
CA ASN A 300 16.50 45.15 -9.59
C ASN A 300 16.25 43.78 -8.88
N PRO A 301 16.03 43.75 -7.56
CA PRO A 301 15.92 42.51 -6.78
C PRO A 301 14.72 41.63 -7.23
N GLU A 302 13.59 42.22 -7.63
CA GLU A 302 12.41 41.50 -8.06
C GLU A 302 12.66 40.73 -9.37
N ALA A 303 13.44 41.26 -10.29
CA ALA A 303 13.81 40.56 -11.53
C ALA A 303 14.77 39.39 -11.23
N LEU A 304 15.71 39.55 -10.30
CA LEU A 304 16.60 38.49 -9.85
C LEU A 304 15.83 37.35 -9.14
N GLU A 305 14.92 37.70 -8.22
CA GLU A 305 14.04 36.73 -7.56
C GLU A 305 13.24 35.88 -8.57
N ASN A 306 12.63 36.54 -9.56
CA ASN A 306 11.88 35.85 -10.59
C ASN A 306 12.78 34.92 -11.43
N GLN A 307 13.99 35.36 -11.81
CA GLN A 307 14.93 34.52 -12.55
C GLN A 307 15.42 33.31 -11.75
N ILE A 308 15.73 33.48 -10.47
CA ILE A 308 16.09 32.39 -9.55
C ILE A 308 14.93 31.40 -9.47
N GLY A 309 13.72 31.89 -9.24
CA GLY A 309 12.51 31.04 -9.18
C GLY A 309 12.29 30.22 -10.46
N MET A 310 12.52 30.82 -11.64
CA MET A 310 12.41 30.16 -12.93
C MET A 310 13.49 29.11 -13.13
N LEU A 311 14.76 29.38 -12.77
CA LEU A 311 15.84 28.39 -12.85
C LEU A 311 15.56 27.18 -11.94
N LEU A 312 15.13 27.41 -10.71
CA LEU A 312 14.75 26.33 -9.80
C LEU A 312 13.53 25.53 -10.29
N PHE A 313 12.56 26.20 -10.91
CA PHE A 313 11.43 25.53 -11.55
C PHE A 313 11.86 24.64 -12.72
N ARG A 314 12.78 25.11 -13.58
CA ARG A 314 13.36 24.28 -14.67
C ARG A 314 14.04 23.04 -14.10
N VAL A 315 14.82 23.17 -13.03
CA VAL A 315 15.46 22.01 -12.39
C VAL A 315 14.43 21.06 -11.79
N LYS A 316 13.42 21.58 -11.11
CA LYS A 316 12.30 20.76 -10.59
C LYS A 316 11.60 19.99 -11.70
N THR A 317 11.38 20.61 -12.86
CA THR A 317 10.71 19.96 -14.00
C THR A 317 11.64 18.99 -14.73
N GLY A 318 12.95 19.24 -14.74
CA GLY A 318 13.95 18.42 -15.46
C GLY A 318 14.56 17.29 -14.62
N GLN A 319 14.71 17.49 -13.32
CA GLN A 319 15.34 16.53 -12.38
C GLN A 319 14.81 16.76 -10.95
N PRO A 320 13.55 16.42 -10.67
CA PRO A 320 12.86 16.76 -9.42
C PRO A 320 13.49 16.14 -8.17
N LYS A 321 14.12 14.97 -8.28
CA LYS A 321 14.76 14.23 -7.18
C LYS A 321 16.27 14.49 -7.05
N SER A 322 16.81 15.56 -7.67
CA SER A 322 18.23 15.85 -7.60
C SER A 322 18.66 16.34 -6.22
N GLU A 323 19.74 15.77 -5.68
CA GLU A 323 20.31 16.18 -4.39
C GLU A 323 20.68 17.68 -4.37
N GLY A 324 21.16 18.20 -5.51
CA GLY A 324 21.47 19.62 -5.65
C GLY A 324 20.25 20.52 -5.46
N LEU A 325 19.12 20.19 -6.11
CA LEU A 325 17.88 20.93 -5.95
C LEU A 325 17.38 20.84 -4.49
N MET A 326 17.38 19.64 -3.92
CA MET A 326 16.93 19.46 -2.52
C MET A 326 17.73 20.33 -1.56
N LYS A 327 19.03 20.38 -1.74
CA LYS A 327 19.92 21.25 -0.93
C LYS A 327 19.59 22.74 -1.10
N PHE A 328 19.24 23.19 -2.31
CA PHE A 328 18.81 24.57 -2.53
C PHE A 328 17.46 24.88 -1.89
N LEU A 329 16.55 23.90 -1.85
CA LEU A 329 15.21 24.05 -1.24
C LEU A 329 15.22 23.89 0.27
N GLU A 330 16.35 23.56 0.91
CA GLU A 330 16.53 23.66 2.36
C GLU A 330 16.33 25.09 2.86
N ASP A 331 16.67 26.08 2.01
CA ASP A 331 16.42 27.49 2.30
C ASP A 331 14.94 27.84 1.96
N PRO A 332 14.13 28.26 2.95
CA PRO A 332 12.73 28.61 2.75
C PRO A 332 12.52 29.74 1.72
N GLU A 333 13.47 30.67 1.59
CA GLU A 333 13.36 31.75 0.62
C GLU A 333 13.47 31.20 -0.81
N ASN A 334 14.39 30.27 -1.08
CA ASN A 334 14.51 29.62 -2.39
C ASN A 334 13.28 28.81 -2.75
N LEU A 335 12.72 28.07 -1.78
CA LEU A 335 11.47 27.35 -1.96
C LEU A 335 10.30 28.28 -2.29
N LYS A 336 10.24 29.44 -1.64
CA LYS A 336 9.22 30.47 -1.89
C LYS A 336 9.35 31.07 -3.28
N LEU A 337 10.57 31.36 -3.73
CA LEU A 337 10.85 31.88 -5.09
C LEU A 337 10.42 30.86 -6.15
N MET A 338 10.77 29.59 -5.99
CA MET A 338 10.37 28.52 -6.89
C MET A 338 8.84 28.36 -6.94
N ASN A 339 8.18 28.28 -5.79
CA ASN A 339 6.71 28.13 -5.72
C ASN A 339 6.00 29.34 -6.31
N ARG A 340 6.52 30.56 -6.13
CA ARG A 340 5.97 31.79 -6.76
C ARG A 340 6.06 31.71 -8.28
N ALA A 341 7.18 31.25 -8.83
CA ALA A 341 7.37 31.06 -10.27
C ALA A 341 6.44 29.98 -10.81
N GLU A 342 6.34 28.83 -10.14
CA GLU A 342 5.42 27.74 -10.51
C GLU A 342 3.96 28.20 -10.53
N LEU A 343 3.49 28.88 -9.49
CA LEU A 343 2.12 29.40 -9.40
C LEU A 343 1.85 30.45 -10.47
N ASP A 344 2.83 31.27 -10.82
CA ASP A 344 2.68 32.29 -11.86
C ASP A 344 2.58 31.68 -13.25
N LEU A 345 3.38 30.63 -13.54
CA LEU A 345 3.36 29.89 -14.80
C LEU A 345 2.07 29.07 -15.02
N HIS A 346 1.46 28.58 -13.95
CA HIS A 346 0.23 27.79 -14.03
C HIS A 346 -1.07 28.63 -14.19
N LYS A 347 -0.96 29.95 -14.29
CA LYS A 347 -2.10 30.79 -14.63
C LYS A 347 -2.49 30.58 -16.10
N ASP A 348 -3.82 30.53 -16.36
CA ASP A 348 -4.34 30.28 -17.73
C ASP A 348 -3.76 31.21 -18.81
N GLN A 349 -3.44 32.44 -18.45
CA GLN A 349 -2.86 33.44 -19.35
C GLN A 349 -1.38 33.17 -19.72
N LYS A 350 -0.67 32.31 -18.97
CA LYS A 350 0.77 32.03 -19.11
C LYS A 350 1.12 30.63 -19.59
N LYS A 351 0.16 29.89 -20.15
CA LYS A 351 0.41 28.53 -20.69
C LYS A 351 1.51 28.49 -21.74
N VAL A 352 1.64 29.55 -22.53
CA VAL A 352 2.71 29.67 -23.55
C VAL A 352 4.08 29.83 -22.88
N ASP A 353 4.15 30.60 -21.80
CA ASP A 353 5.41 30.78 -21.06
C ASP A 353 5.80 29.48 -20.34
N LEU A 354 4.85 28.76 -19.76
CA LEU A 354 5.09 27.44 -19.18
C LEU A 354 5.66 26.45 -20.22
N TYR A 355 5.10 26.45 -21.43
CA TYR A 355 5.61 25.63 -22.52
C TYR A 355 7.04 26.03 -22.90
N ARG A 356 7.32 27.33 -23.02
CA ARG A 356 8.65 27.85 -23.32
C ARG A 356 9.68 27.49 -22.26
N GLU A 357 9.32 27.53 -20.98
CA GLU A 357 10.20 27.12 -19.90
C GLU A 357 10.52 25.61 -19.92
N LYS A 358 9.54 24.78 -20.27
CA LYS A 358 9.76 23.35 -20.49
C LYS A 358 10.69 23.07 -21.69
N GLU A 359 10.58 23.86 -22.77
CA GLU A 359 11.42 23.72 -23.96
C GLU A 359 12.91 24.09 -23.74
N GLU A 360 13.25 24.73 -22.62
CA GLU A 360 14.64 24.91 -22.22
C GLU A 360 15.32 23.62 -21.74
N LEU A 361 14.54 22.61 -21.41
CA LEU A 361 14.99 21.27 -21.03
C LEU A 361 15.10 20.36 -22.27
N LEU A 362 15.72 19.20 -22.11
CA LEU A 362 15.74 18.15 -23.13
C LEU A 362 14.49 17.24 -23.02
N PHE A 363 14.00 17.04 -21.82
CA PHE A 363 12.72 16.42 -21.53
C PHE A 363 12.14 16.99 -20.23
N ALA A 364 10.83 16.96 -20.10
CA ALA A 364 10.11 17.44 -18.93
C ALA A 364 9.49 16.26 -18.19
N ILE A 365 9.58 16.28 -16.85
CA ILE A 365 9.04 15.25 -15.96
C ILE A 365 7.82 15.79 -15.26
N ASP A 366 6.73 15.03 -15.29
CA ASP A 366 5.57 15.21 -14.41
C ASP A 366 5.53 14.08 -13.37
N GLU A 367 5.99 14.36 -12.16
CA GLU A 367 5.98 13.38 -11.07
C GLU A 367 4.56 12.98 -10.64
N LYS A 368 3.57 13.88 -10.78
CA LYS A 368 2.18 13.61 -10.38
C LYS A 368 1.45 12.73 -11.39
N GLY A 369 1.72 12.98 -12.68
CA GLY A 369 1.19 12.20 -13.80
C GLY A 369 1.99 10.94 -14.10
N PHE A 370 3.18 10.76 -13.50
CA PHE A 370 4.13 9.71 -13.86
C PHE A 370 4.47 9.72 -15.35
N GLU A 371 4.74 10.91 -15.90
CA GLU A 371 5.05 11.12 -17.32
C GLU A 371 6.41 11.77 -17.50
N ALA A 372 7.09 11.44 -18.61
CA ALA A 372 8.32 12.05 -19.03
C ALA A 372 8.28 12.25 -20.55
N ASP A 373 8.24 13.52 -20.98
CA ASP A 373 8.03 13.88 -22.37
C ASP A 373 9.27 14.57 -22.96
N LEU A 374 9.64 14.18 -24.20
CA LEU A 374 10.68 14.84 -24.98
C LEU A 374 10.22 16.23 -25.42
N THR A 375 11.06 17.24 -25.14
CA THR A 375 10.89 18.58 -25.69
C THR A 375 11.39 18.66 -27.14
N GLU A 376 11.15 19.77 -27.81
CA GLU A 376 11.73 20.02 -29.14
C GLU A 376 13.28 20.00 -29.10
N LYS A 377 13.87 20.59 -28.07
CA LYS A 377 15.32 20.59 -27.85
C LYS A 377 15.84 19.16 -27.61
N GLY A 378 15.08 18.32 -26.94
CA GLY A 378 15.39 16.90 -26.77
C GLY A 378 15.31 16.12 -28.08
N ARG A 379 14.28 16.35 -28.88
CA ARG A 379 14.15 15.74 -30.23
C ARG A 379 15.33 16.11 -31.14
N ASN A 380 15.73 17.38 -31.13
CA ASN A 380 16.91 17.86 -31.86
C ASN A 380 18.21 17.22 -31.36
N PHE A 381 18.34 16.96 -30.05
CA PHE A 381 19.48 16.25 -29.47
C PHE A 381 19.53 14.78 -29.90
N VAL A 382 18.38 14.11 -29.90
CA VAL A 382 18.24 12.69 -30.24
C VAL A 382 18.43 12.45 -31.73
N SER A 383 17.95 13.34 -32.60
CA SER A 383 18.03 13.23 -34.04
C SER A 383 18.30 14.58 -34.68
N PRO A 384 19.59 15.05 -34.71
CA PRO A 384 19.94 16.35 -35.26
C PRO A 384 19.68 16.49 -36.77
N LYS A 385 19.63 15.35 -37.50
CA LYS A 385 19.41 15.34 -38.95
C LYS A 385 17.93 15.28 -39.34
N ASP A 386 17.08 14.72 -38.48
CA ASP A 386 15.66 14.57 -38.73
C ASP A 386 14.86 14.63 -37.38
N PRO A 387 14.63 15.84 -36.84
CA PRO A 387 13.90 16.02 -35.62
C PRO A 387 12.43 15.57 -35.72
N GLU A 388 11.85 15.56 -36.91
CA GLU A 388 10.48 15.14 -37.20
C GLU A 388 10.33 13.61 -37.12
N ALA A 389 11.39 12.84 -37.06
CA ALA A 389 11.35 11.40 -36.82
C ALA A 389 10.72 11.02 -35.49
N PHE A 390 10.61 11.99 -34.54
CA PHE A 390 10.01 11.84 -33.21
C PHE A 390 8.73 12.68 -33.06
N VAL A 391 8.10 13.06 -34.16
CA VAL A 391 6.78 13.70 -34.19
C VAL A 391 5.82 12.76 -34.91
N LEU A 392 4.72 12.42 -34.24
CA LEU A 392 3.66 11.63 -34.88
C LEU A 392 2.90 12.51 -35.87
N PRO A 393 2.85 12.15 -37.14
CA PRO A 393 2.04 12.84 -38.12
C PRO A 393 0.55 12.56 -37.86
N GLU A 394 -0.32 13.45 -38.27
CA GLU A 394 -1.75 13.23 -38.20
C GLU A 394 -2.19 12.20 -39.25
N LEU A 395 -2.40 10.95 -38.81
CA LEU A 395 -2.71 9.82 -39.69
C LEU A 395 -3.96 10.05 -40.53
N THR A 396 -4.99 10.68 -39.96
CA THR A 396 -6.25 10.99 -40.64
C THR A 396 -6.04 11.92 -41.84
N THR A 397 -5.20 12.93 -41.68
CA THR A 397 -4.85 13.87 -42.77
C THR A 397 -4.09 13.17 -43.88
N LEU A 398 -3.07 12.37 -43.56
CA LEU A 398 -2.30 11.62 -44.54
C LEU A 398 -3.15 10.61 -45.32
N LEU A 399 -4.06 9.89 -44.63
CA LEU A 399 -4.96 8.95 -45.31
C LEU A 399 -5.97 9.68 -46.20
N HIS A 400 -6.45 10.84 -45.78
CA HIS A 400 -7.35 11.68 -46.58
C HIS A 400 -6.66 12.25 -47.84
N GLU A 401 -5.40 12.68 -47.71
CA GLU A 401 -4.61 13.12 -48.86
C GLU A 401 -4.41 12.01 -49.92
N ILE A 402 -4.22 10.76 -49.49
CA ILE A 402 -4.14 9.61 -50.39
C ILE A 402 -5.50 9.32 -51.05
N ASP A 403 -6.61 9.50 -50.34
CA ASP A 403 -7.95 9.29 -50.87
C ASP A 403 -8.37 10.37 -51.91
N THR A 404 -7.95 11.59 -51.67
CA THR A 404 -8.26 12.75 -52.56
C THR A 404 -7.20 13.00 -53.61
N GLY A 405 -6.07 12.27 -53.56
CA GLY A 405 -4.95 12.44 -54.47
C GLY A 405 -5.22 11.97 -55.90
N PRO A 406 -4.35 12.32 -56.89
CA PRO A 406 -4.58 12.12 -58.31
C PRO A 406 -4.38 10.64 -58.78
N GLU A 407 -3.97 9.72 -57.91
CA GLU A 407 -3.73 8.32 -58.29
C GLU A 407 -5.04 7.57 -58.55
N PRO A 408 -5.31 7.15 -59.82
CA PRO A 408 -6.58 6.55 -60.19
C PRO A 408 -6.67 5.06 -59.80
N ASP A 409 -5.53 4.39 -59.56
CA ASP A 409 -5.47 2.96 -59.27
C ASP A 409 -5.77 2.67 -57.78
N ALA A 410 -6.90 2.01 -57.55
CA ALA A 410 -7.34 1.63 -56.19
C ALA A 410 -6.33 0.75 -55.45
N ARG A 411 -5.61 -0.12 -56.17
CA ARG A 411 -4.60 -1.02 -55.60
C ARG A 411 -3.39 -0.23 -55.11
N LYS A 412 -2.90 0.72 -55.91
CA LYS A 412 -1.78 1.58 -55.50
C LYS A 412 -2.14 2.49 -54.35
N ARG A 413 -3.37 3.02 -54.28
CA ARG A 413 -3.88 3.78 -53.13
C ARG A 413 -3.89 2.90 -51.87
N MET A 414 -4.32 1.65 -51.99
CA MET A 414 -4.31 0.73 -50.84
C MET A 414 -2.88 0.42 -50.38
N GLU A 415 -1.96 0.17 -51.30
CA GLU A 415 -0.53 -0.02 -50.99
C GLU A 415 0.10 1.23 -50.33
N ALA A 416 -0.23 2.42 -50.80
CA ALA A 416 0.21 3.68 -50.21
C ALA A 416 -0.35 3.87 -48.78
N LYS A 417 -1.63 3.59 -48.56
CA LYS A 417 -2.24 3.63 -47.21
C LYS A 417 -1.57 2.65 -46.26
N THR A 418 -1.35 1.42 -46.72
CA THR A 418 -0.69 0.39 -45.92
C THR A 418 0.73 0.83 -45.52
N LYS A 419 1.48 1.45 -46.45
CA LYS A 419 2.81 1.97 -46.17
C LYS A 419 2.78 3.11 -45.15
N VAL A 420 1.86 4.06 -45.29
CA VAL A 420 1.71 5.18 -44.35
C VAL A 420 1.32 4.68 -42.95
N GLN A 421 0.45 3.66 -42.87
CA GLN A 421 0.09 3.03 -41.58
C GLN A 421 1.31 2.35 -40.95
N GLN A 422 2.08 1.57 -41.70
CA GLN A 422 3.32 0.93 -41.22
C GLN A 422 4.36 1.94 -40.74
N ASP A 423 4.57 3.02 -41.51
CA ASP A 423 5.50 4.09 -41.14
C ASP A 423 5.02 4.81 -39.86
N PHE A 424 3.71 5.04 -39.72
CA PHE A 424 3.10 5.61 -38.52
C PHE A 424 3.31 4.70 -37.31
N GLU A 425 2.98 3.40 -37.43
CA GLU A 425 3.17 2.42 -36.36
C GLU A 425 4.64 2.32 -35.92
N THR A 426 5.58 2.31 -36.89
CA THR A 426 7.02 2.27 -36.58
C THR A 426 7.48 3.52 -35.82
N LYS A 427 7.00 4.71 -36.23
CA LYS A 427 7.30 5.96 -35.51
C LYS A 427 6.68 5.99 -34.14
N ALA A 428 5.42 5.56 -33.99
CA ALA A 428 4.71 5.50 -32.71
C ALA A 428 5.42 4.57 -31.73
N GLN A 429 5.83 3.39 -32.16
CA GLN A 429 6.60 2.43 -31.35
C GLN A 429 7.93 3.01 -30.86
N LYS A 430 8.67 3.69 -31.74
CA LYS A 430 9.94 4.33 -31.41
C LYS A 430 9.77 5.42 -30.35
N ILE A 431 8.78 6.31 -30.53
CA ILE A 431 8.48 7.38 -29.57
C ILE A 431 8.08 6.78 -28.24
N HIS A 432 7.22 5.75 -28.26
CA HIS A 432 6.78 5.05 -27.08
C HIS A 432 7.95 4.40 -26.31
N ALA A 433 8.83 3.68 -27.00
CA ALA A 433 9.99 3.05 -26.36
C ALA A 433 10.91 4.07 -25.67
N ILE A 434 11.14 5.23 -26.29
CA ILE A 434 11.95 6.31 -25.70
C ILE A 434 11.24 6.93 -24.50
N SER A 435 9.93 7.18 -24.59
CA SER A 435 9.14 7.69 -23.45
C SER A 435 9.20 6.75 -22.26
N GLN A 436 9.02 5.44 -22.49
CA GLN A 436 9.09 4.45 -21.40
C GLN A 436 10.51 4.35 -20.79
N LEU A 437 11.57 4.42 -21.61
CA LEU A 437 12.93 4.47 -21.10
C LEU A 437 13.18 5.74 -20.29
N LEU A 438 12.74 6.91 -20.74
CA LEU A 438 12.84 8.15 -19.98
C LEU A 438 12.12 8.06 -18.64
N LYS A 439 10.90 7.49 -18.60
CA LYS A 439 10.19 7.21 -17.35
C LYS A 439 11.01 6.30 -16.44
N ALA A 440 11.55 5.20 -16.98
CA ALA A 440 12.35 4.24 -16.22
C ALA A 440 13.61 4.90 -15.59
N TYR A 441 14.29 5.78 -16.32
CA TYR A 441 15.48 6.48 -15.81
C TYR A 441 15.14 7.59 -14.82
N SER A 442 14.04 8.31 -15.03
CA SER A 442 13.72 9.55 -14.29
C SER A 442 12.84 9.33 -13.07
N LEU A 443 11.91 8.37 -13.11
CA LEU A 443 10.87 8.19 -12.09
C LEU A 443 11.02 6.90 -11.29
N TYR A 444 11.70 5.88 -11.83
CA TYR A 444 11.81 4.57 -11.21
C TYR A 444 13.25 4.33 -10.72
N GLN A 445 13.41 4.24 -9.42
CA GLN A 445 14.71 4.05 -8.76
C GLN A 445 14.82 2.63 -8.20
N ARG A 446 16.02 2.07 -8.35
CA ARG A 446 16.35 0.77 -7.76
C ARG A 446 16.30 0.88 -6.23
N ASP A 447 15.83 -0.18 -5.57
CA ASP A 447 15.65 -0.30 -4.13
C ASP A 447 14.55 0.62 -3.54
N VAL A 448 13.81 1.34 -4.39
CA VAL A 448 12.62 2.13 -4.04
C VAL A 448 11.38 1.53 -4.70
N GLU A 449 11.27 1.61 -6.02
CA GLU A 449 10.15 1.08 -6.78
C GLU A 449 10.35 -0.39 -7.19
N TYR A 450 11.59 -0.88 -7.25
CA TYR A 450 11.91 -2.27 -7.60
C TYR A 450 13.25 -2.71 -7.02
N VAL A 451 13.43 -4.03 -6.94
CA VAL A 451 14.72 -4.67 -6.62
C VAL A 451 15.11 -5.62 -7.75
N ILE A 452 16.41 -5.96 -7.83
CA ILE A 452 16.91 -6.98 -8.74
C ILE A 452 17.21 -8.23 -7.91
N GLN A 453 16.53 -9.32 -8.24
CA GLN A 453 16.75 -10.64 -7.64
C GLN A 453 16.75 -11.69 -8.75
N ASP A 454 17.72 -12.62 -8.72
CA ASP A 454 17.87 -13.70 -9.72
C ASP A 454 17.88 -13.18 -11.17
N ASN A 455 18.57 -12.05 -11.40
CA ASN A 455 18.66 -11.36 -12.69
C ASN A 455 17.33 -10.90 -13.27
N LYS A 456 16.31 -10.67 -12.40
CA LYS A 456 14.97 -10.18 -12.75
C LYS A 456 14.63 -8.93 -11.98
N VAL A 457 13.84 -8.05 -12.59
CA VAL A 457 13.24 -6.90 -11.93
C VAL A 457 11.98 -7.35 -11.19
N ILE A 458 11.94 -7.11 -9.89
CA ILE A 458 10.77 -7.41 -9.04
C ILE A 458 10.26 -6.10 -8.46
N ILE A 459 8.98 -5.83 -8.67
CA ILE A 459 8.31 -4.62 -8.18
C ILE A 459 8.25 -4.65 -6.65
N VAL A 460 8.53 -3.52 -6.02
CA VAL A 460 8.28 -3.26 -4.60
C VAL A 460 6.98 -2.49 -4.50
N ASP A 461 6.02 -3.01 -3.77
CA ASP A 461 4.80 -2.28 -3.48
C ASP A 461 5.09 -1.09 -2.55
N GLN A 462 4.84 0.11 -3.01
CA GLN A 462 5.13 1.36 -2.29
C GLN A 462 4.39 1.47 -0.94
N HIS A 463 3.23 0.81 -0.81
CA HIS A 463 2.42 0.89 0.42
C HIS A 463 2.81 -0.16 1.45
N THR A 464 3.09 -1.37 1.00
CA THR A 464 3.41 -2.49 1.89
C THR A 464 4.91 -2.75 2.01
N GLY A 465 5.72 -2.22 1.09
CA GLY A 465 7.15 -2.49 1.00
C GLY A 465 7.48 -3.94 0.63
N ARG A 466 6.49 -4.71 0.15
CA ARG A 466 6.64 -6.12 -0.20
C ARG A 466 7.04 -6.30 -1.64
N LEU A 467 7.81 -7.35 -1.89
CA LEU A 467 8.10 -7.81 -3.24
C LEU A 467 6.82 -8.37 -3.86
N MET A 468 6.60 -8.04 -5.12
CA MET A 468 5.46 -8.50 -5.92
C MET A 468 5.96 -9.38 -7.08
N PRO A 469 6.39 -10.63 -6.80
CA PRO A 469 6.88 -11.52 -7.85
C PRO A 469 5.74 -11.84 -8.83
N GLY A 470 6.08 -11.88 -10.12
CA GLY A 470 5.12 -12.15 -11.18
C GLY A 470 4.27 -10.97 -11.62
N ARG A 471 4.30 -9.83 -10.89
CA ARG A 471 3.68 -8.58 -11.36
C ARG A 471 4.66 -7.79 -12.24
N ARG A 472 4.12 -7.16 -13.28
CA ARG A 472 4.88 -6.34 -14.23
C ARG A 472 4.16 -5.01 -14.43
N TRP A 473 4.94 -3.93 -14.64
CA TRP A 473 4.35 -2.69 -15.15
C TRP A 473 3.89 -2.90 -16.59
N SER A 474 2.75 -2.32 -16.91
CA SER A 474 2.16 -2.36 -18.23
C SER A 474 2.88 -1.42 -19.21
N ASP A 475 2.45 -1.50 -20.46
CA ASP A 475 2.77 -0.50 -21.48
C ASP A 475 4.27 -0.40 -21.79
N GLY A 476 5.01 -1.52 -21.71
CA GLY A 476 6.45 -1.57 -22.01
C GLY A 476 7.37 -0.99 -20.93
N LEU A 477 6.82 -0.43 -19.85
CA LEU A 477 7.64 0.17 -18.79
C LEU A 477 8.52 -0.85 -18.06
N HIS A 478 8.02 -2.07 -17.85
CA HIS A 478 8.80 -3.12 -17.18
C HIS A 478 10.03 -3.48 -18.02
N GLN A 479 9.87 -3.67 -19.33
CA GLN A 479 10.96 -3.90 -20.27
C GLN A 479 11.95 -2.73 -20.32
N ALA A 480 11.45 -1.50 -20.24
CA ALA A 480 12.30 -0.32 -20.16
C ALA A 480 13.16 -0.31 -18.88
N VAL A 481 12.62 -0.76 -17.74
CA VAL A 481 13.38 -0.92 -16.48
C VAL A 481 14.36 -2.09 -16.59
N GLU A 482 13.98 -3.22 -17.16
CA GLU A 482 14.87 -4.36 -17.45
C GLU A 482 16.03 -3.92 -18.34
N ALA A 483 15.75 -3.18 -19.41
CA ALA A 483 16.76 -2.60 -20.29
C ALA A 483 17.69 -1.65 -19.54
N LYS A 484 17.14 -0.74 -18.72
CA LYS A 484 17.91 0.19 -17.87
C LYS A 484 18.92 -0.56 -17.01
N GLU A 485 18.48 -1.59 -16.31
CA GLU A 485 19.32 -2.35 -15.38
C GLU A 485 20.25 -3.36 -16.08
N GLY A 486 20.05 -3.61 -17.38
CA GLY A 486 20.86 -4.55 -18.15
C GLY A 486 20.60 -6.00 -17.80
N VAL A 487 19.43 -6.32 -17.26
CA VAL A 487 18.96 -7.68 -17.05
C VAL A 487 18.29 -8.22 -18.32
N GLU A 488 17.96 -9.51 -18.35
CA GLU A 488 17.26 -10.12 -19.48
C GLU A 488 15.89 -9.44 -19.67
N ILE A 489 15.61 -8.96 -20.89
CA ILE A 489 14.33 -8.34 -21.23
C ILE A 489 13.36 -9.48 -21.55
N GLU A 490 12.35 -9.67 -20.71
CA GLU A 490 11.30 -10.66 -20.96
C GLU A 490 10.31 -10.13 -22.00
N ARG A 491 9.84 -11.03 -22.87
CA ARG A 491 8.89 -10.71 -23.95
C ARG A 491 7.64 -10.03 -23.41
N GLU A 492 7.07 -9.14 -24.21
CA GLU A 492 5.78 -8.54 -23.91
C GLU A 492 4.71 -9.62 -23.81
N THR A 493 3.83 -9.47 -22.85
CA THR A 493 2.76 -10.44 -22.63
C THR A 493 1.42 -9.83 -23.00
N GLN A 494 0.60 -10.61 -23.72
CA GLN A 494 -0.79 -10.24 -24.01
C GLN A 494 -1.68 -10.63 -22.83
N THR A 495 -2.55 -9.72 -22.41
CA THR A 495 -3.56 -10.00 -21.39
C THR A 495 -4.57 -11.01 -21.91
N LEU A 496 -4.68 -12.16 -21.23
CA LEU A 496 -5.64 -13.21 -21.52
C LEU A 496 -6.92 -13.07 -20.70
N ALA A 497 -6.77 -12.71 -19.42
CA ALA A 497 -7.89 -12.51 -18.51
C ALA A 497 -7.51 -11.47 -17.44
N THR A 498 -8.46 -10.65 -17.05
CA THR A 498 -8.27 -9.64 -15.99
C THR A 498 -9.51 -9.54 -15.11
N ILE A 499 -9.32 -9.21 -13.86
CA ILE A 499 -10.38 -8.80 -12.93
C ILE A 499 -9.81 -7.85 -11.88
N THR A 500 -10.51 -6.79 -11.58
CA THR A 500 -10.15 -5.93 -10.43
C THR A 500 -10.44 -6.66 -9.12
N ILE A 501 -9.64 -6.37 -8.10
CA ILE A 501 -9.88 -6.89 -6.73
C ILE A 501 -11.29 -6.51 -6.27
N GLN A 502 -11.73 -5.29 -6.61
CA GLN A 502 -13.06 -4.79 -6.28
C GLN A 502 -14.15 -5.69 -6.88
N ASN A 503 -14.09 -5.98 -8.18
CA ASN A 503 -15.09 -6.81 -8.86
C ASN A 503 -15.04 -8.25 -8.36
N TYR A 504 -13.84 -8.80 -8.12
CA TYR A 504 -13.71 -10.14 -7.56
C TYR A 504 -14.44 -10.28 -6.20
N PHE A 505 -14.19 -9.39 -5.23
CA PHE A 505 -14.84 -9.49 -3.92
C PHE A 505 -16.34 -9.17 -3.93
N ARG A 506 -16.83 -8.45 -4.94
CA ARG A 506 -18.27 -8.23 -5.16
C ARG A 506 -19.02 -9.46 -5.64
N LEU A 507 -18.33 -10.51 -6.07
CA LEU A 507 -18.95 -11.80 -6.43
C LEU A 507 -19.49 -12.54 -5.20
N TYR A 508 -18.93 -12.28 -4.03
CA TYR A 508 -19.40 -12.95 -2.81
C TYR A 508 -20.79 -12.49 -2.42
N GLN A 509 -21.65 -13.47 -2.09
CA GLN A 509 -23.02 -13.19 -1.62
C GLN A 509 -23.00 -12.43 -0.30
N LYS A 510 -21.99 -12.69 0.54
CA LYS A 510 -21.73 -12.04 1.81
C LYS A 510 -20.24 -11.77 1.94
N LEU A 511 -19.91 -10.55 2.22
CA LEU A 511 -18.53 -10.09 2.42
C LEU A 511 -18.41 -9.44 3.79
N ALA A 512 -17.30 -9.69 4.48
CA ALA A 512 -16.93 -9.02 5.71
C ALA A 512 -15.42 -8.78 5.74
N GLY A 513 -14.96 -7.93 6.64
CA GLY A 513 -13.54 -7.65 6.77
C GLY A 513 -13.14 -7.30 8.20
N MET A 514 -11.87 -7.44 8.49
CA MET A 514 -11.31 -7.04 9.79
C MET A 514 -9.97 -6.31 9.58
N THR A 515 -9.72 -5.29 10.37
CA THR A 515 -8.46 -4.53 10.41
C THR A 515 -8.39 -3.70 11.67
N GLY A 516 -7.22 -3.11 11.94
CA GLY A 516 -7.05 -2.12 13.01
C GLY A 516 -7.39 -0.69 12.61
N THR A 517 -7.73 -0.42 11.34
CA THR A 517 -7.75 0.96 10.78
C THR A 517 -8.70 1.15 9.61
N ALA A 518 -9.97 0.83 9.73
CA ALA A 518 -10.98 1.01 8.67
C ALA A 518 -11.72 2.35 8.72
N GLU A 519 -11.85 2.97 9.89
CA GLU A 519 -12.67 4.17 10.12
C GLU A 519 -12.30 5.32 9.20
N THR A 520 -11.02 5.46 8.87
CA THR A 520 -10.53 6.55 7.99
C THR A 520 -11.05 6.42 6.57
N GLU A 521 -11.30 5.20 6.10
CA GLU A 521 -11.73 4.86 4.74
C GLU A 521 -13.18 4.33 4.72
N ALA A 522 -13.95 4.55 5.80
CA ALA A 522 -15.32 4.01 5.94
C ALA A 522 -16.27 4.40 4.81
N SER A 523 -16.11 5.61 4.23
CA SER A 523 -16.88 6.05 3.07
C SER A 523 -16.56 5.22 1.82
N GLU A 524 -15.28 4.95 1.55
CA GLU A 524 -14.84 4.15 0.40
C GLU A 524 -15.30 2.70 0.52
N PHE A 525 -15.17 2.09 1.69
CA PHE A 525 -15.67 0.74 1.93
C PHE A 525 -17.18 0.63 1.70
N PHE A 526 -17.93 1.65 2.10
CA PHE A 526 -19.37 1.68 1.86
C PHE A 526 -19.72 1.92 0.40
N ASP A 527 -19.04 2.86 -0.26
CA ASP A 527 -19.34 3.24 -1.65
C ASP A 527 -19.06 2.09 -2.61
N ILE A 528 -17.90 1.44 -2.49
CA ILE A 528 -17.45 0.38 -3.41
C ILE A 528 -18.03 -1.00 -3.03
N TYR A 529 -17.90 -1.40 -1.77
CA TYR A 529 -18.18 -2.78 -1.32
C TYR A 529 -19.47 -2.91 -0.51
N LYS A 530 -20.15 -1.80 -0.19
CA LYS A 530 -21.32 -1.74 0.70
C LYS A 530 -21.04 -2.23 2.13
N LEU A 531 -19.78 -2.16 2.55
CA LEU A 531 -19.35 -2.57 3.87
C LEU A 531 -19.43 -1.41 4.87
N GLY A 532 -20.23 -1.56 5.91
CA GLY A 532 -20.23 -0.64 7.05
C GLY A 532 -19.11 -0.97 8.02
N VAL A 533 -18.52 0.03 8.66
CA VAL A 533 -17.47 -0.15 9.68
C VAL A 533 -18.10 -0.09 11.07
N LEU A 534 -17.75 -1.07 11.92
CA LEU A 534 -18.05 -1.06 13.36
C LEU A 534 -16.73 -1.07 14.13
N VAL A 535 -16.47 0.01 14.87
CA VAL A 535 -15.26 0.13 15.71
C VAL A 535 -15.54 -0.58 17.04
N ILE A 536 -14.76 -1.64 17.30
CA ILE A 536 -14.87 -2.47 18.50
C ILE A 536 -13.95 -1.90 19.58
N PRO A 537 -14.41 -1.72 20.82
CA PRO A 537 -13.55 -1.27 21.91
C PRO A 537 -12.47 -2.32 22.20
N THR A 538 -11.33 -1.87 22.70
CA THR A 538 -10.27 -2.77 23.18
C THR A 538 -10.71 -3.48 24.45
N ASN A 539 -10.22 -4.72 24.66
CA ASN A 539 -10.49 -5.48 25.89
C ASN A 539 -9.93 -4.77 27.11
N GLU A 540 -8.67 -4.31 27.02
CA GLU A 540 -8.02 -3.51 28.05
C GLU A 540 -7.81 -2.06 27.55
N PRO A 541 -7.86 -1.04 28.40
CA PRO A 541 -7.63 0.34 27.98
C PRO A 541 -6.26 0.54 27.35
N CYS A 542 -6.21 1.25 26.21
CA CYS A 542 -4.95 1.63 25.58
C CYS A 542 -4.27 2.77 26.34
N VAL A 543 -3.11 2.49 26.95
CA VAL A 543 -2.33 3.43 27.77
C VAL A 543 -1.14 4.05 27.01
N ARG A 544 -1.11 3.95 25.69
CA ARG A 544 -0.04 4.49 24.85
C ARG A 544 0.09 6.00 24.98
N LYS A 545 1.34 6.46 25.03
CA LYS A 545 1.69 7.89 25.01
C LYS A 545 2.13 8.29 23.61
N ASP A 546 1.26 9.00 22.87
CA ASP A 546 1.58 9.52 21.55
C ASP A 546 2.13 10.93 21.65
N ALA A 547 3.40 11.14 21.26
CA ALA A 547 4.01 12.46 21.16
C ALA A 547 3.46 13.24 19.95
N ASN A 548 3.56 14.57 19.97
CA ASN A 548 3.31 15.40 18.80
C ASN A 548 4.38 15.15 17.74
N ASP A 549 4.04 15.41 16.48
CA ASP A 549 5.01 15.28 15.40
C ASP A 549 6.11 16.34 15.54
N ALA A 550 7.36 15.92 15.39
CA ALA A 550 8.52 16.77 15.35
C ALA A 550 8.85 17.11 13.90
N VAL A 551 8.77 18.40 13.54
CA VAL A 551 8.97 18.86 12.15
C VAL A 551 10.28 19.61 12.04
N TYR A 552 11.10 19.23 11.06
CA TYR A 552 12.41 19.79 10.76
C TYR A 552 12.44 20.39 9.35
N LYS A 553 13.37 21.30 9.11
CA LYS A 553 13.57 21.87 7.77
C LYS A 553 14.11 20.81 6.80
N THR A 554 15.14 20.09 7.23
CA THR A 554 15.90 19.18 6.38
C THR A 554 15.81 17.72 6.82
N ARG A 555 15.99 16.78 5.87
CA ARG A 555 16.13 15.36 6.18
C ARG A 555 17.32 15.08 7.10
N ARG A 556 18.43 15.82 6.92
CA ARG A 556 19.63 15.67 7.74
C ARG A 556 19.37 15.94 9.21
N GLU A 557 18.70 17.05 9.54
CA GLU A 557 18.33 17.40 10.91
C GLU A 557 17.40 16.34 11.51
N LYS A 558 16.39 15.95 10.76
CA LYS A 558 15.45 14.87 11.12
C LYS A 558 16.19 13.60 11.51
N PHE A 559 17.08 13.07 10.65
CA PHE A 559 17.82 11.85 10.93
C PHE A 559 18.79 11.94 12.10
N ASN A 560 19.41 13.11 12.31
CA ASN A 560 20.24 13.35 13.49
C ASN A 560 19.42 13.24 14.78
N THR A 561 18.21 13.80 14.80
CA THR A 561 17.33 13.71 15.96
C THR A 561 16.77 12.31 16.16
N VAL A 562 16.35 11.63 15.10
CA VAL A 562 15.95 10.21 15.13
C VAL A 562 17.05 9.36 15.76
N LEU A 563 18.30 9.55 15.35
CA LEU A 563 19.45 8.83 15.89
C LEU A 563 19.68 9.12 17.38
N ASN A 564 19.56 10.38 17.78
CA ASN A 564 19.70 10.79 19.18
C ASN A 564 18.61 10.18 20.07
N GLU A 565 17.35 10.18 19.61
CA GLU A 565 16.25 9.57 20.37
C GLU A 565 16.41 8.04 20.46
N ILE A 566 16.86 7.38 19.38
CA ILE A 566 17.20 5.95 19.43
C ILE A 566 18.25 5.68 20.50
N LYS A 567 19.33 6.48 20.57
CA LYS A 567 20.37 6.34 21.60
C LYS A 567 19.83 6.50 23.01
N GLN A 568 19.00 7.51 23.25
CA GLN A 568 18.40 7.76 24.56
C GLN A 568 17.49 6.63 25.02
N ILE A 569 16.59 6.19 24.14
CA ILE A 569 15.62 5.11 24.46
C ILE A 569 16.33 3.77 24.60
N HIS A 570 17.32 3.49 23.73
CA HIS A 570 18.12 2.27 23.80
C HIS A 570 18.94 2.18 25.10
N ALA A 571 19.50 3.31 25.56
CA ALA A 571 20.22 3.38 26.84
C ALA A 571 19.34 3.04 28.04
N LEU A 572 18.02 3.28 27.95
CA LEU A 572 17.03 2.87 28.96
C LEU A 572 16.72 1.36 28.90
N GLY A 573 17.22 0.64 27.89
CA GLY A 573 16.94 -0.78 27.66
C GLY A 573 15.55 -1.05 27.07
N ARG A 574 14.83 -0.01 26.59
CA ARG A 574 13.53 -0.19 25.91
C ARG A 574 13.71 -0.68 24.49
N PRO A 575 12.85 -1.58 24.00
CA PRO A 575 12.83 -1.94 22.57
C PRO A 575 12.30 -0.79 21.72
N ILE A 576 12.82 -0.67 20.51
CA ILE A 576 12.50 0.40 19.56
C ILE A 576 12.12 -0.22 18.22
N LEU A 577 10.99 0.21 17.67
CA LEU A 577 10.58 -0.09 16.29
C LEU A 577 10.57 1.20 15.48
N VAL A 578 11.42 1.27 14.47
CA VAL A 578 11.51 2.43 13.57
C VAL A 578 10.85 2.11 12.25
N GLY A 579 9.76 2.80 11.94
CA GLY A 579 9.06 2.73 10.66
C GLY A 579 9.69 3.66 9.62
N THR A 580 9.99 3.13 8.43
CA THR A 580 10.53 3.89 7.29
C THR A 580 9.64 3.67 6.06
N ILE A 581 9.59 4.63 5.14
CA ILE A 581 8.75 4.53 3.93
C ILE A 581 9.43 3.69 2.84
N SER A 582 10.75 3.78 2.71
CA SER A 582 11.48 3.10 1.64
C SER A 582 12.62 2.21 2.15
N VAL A 583 13.04 1.28 1.29
CA VAL A 583 14.23 0.44 1.54
C VAL A 583 15.48 1.30 1.69
N GLU A 584 15.62 2.34 0.85
CA GLU A 584 16.76 3.26 0.86
C GLU A 584 16.89 3.96 2.22
N VAL A 585 15.79 4.54 2.73
CA VAL A 585 15.75 5.17 4.05
C VAL A 585 16.10 4.18 5.15
N SER A 586 15.62 2.94 5.06
CA SER A 586 15.95 1.89 6.03
C SER A 586 17.44 1.53 6.04
N GLU A 587 18.06 1.47 4.86
CA GLU A 587 19.50 1.19 4.72
C GLU A 587 20.37 2.39 5.15
N GLN A 588 19.92 3.62 4.85
CA GLN A 588 20.59 4.82 5.31
C GLN A 588 20.63 4.88 6.84
N LEU A 589 19.48 4.67 7.48
CA LEU A 589 19.39 4.63 8.94
C LEU A 589 20.22 3.47 9.52
N SER A 590 20.19 2.29 8.89
CA SER A 590 21.02 1.16 9.29
C SER A 590 22.51 1.50 9.27
N ARG A 591 22.99 2.19 8.22
CA ARG A 591 24.39 2.66 8.14
C ARG A 591 24.75 3.64 9.26
N LEU A 592 23.83 4.54 9.60
CA LEU A 592 24.02 5.48 10.71
C LEU A 592 24.12 4.74 12.05
N LEU A 593 23.20 3.81 12.33
CA LEU A 593 23.20 3.02 13.57
C LEU A 593 24.45 2.11 13.69
N LYS A 594 24.94 1.55 12.60
CA LYS A 594 26.21 0.78 12.57
C LYS A 594 27.42 1.65 12.95
N ARG A 595 27.47 2.89 12.46
CA ARG A 595 28.55 3.85 12.83
C ARG A 595 28.55 4.18 14.31
N GLU A 596 27.36 4.21 14.93
CA GLU A 596 27.18 4.47 16.36
C GLU A 596 27.32 3.21 17.24
N GLY A 597 27.61 2.05 16.64
CA GLY A 597 27.76 0.78 17.36
C GLY A 597 26.48 0.19 17.91
N ILE A 598 25.29 0.62 17.43
CA ILE A 598 24.00 0.12 17.88
C ILE A 598 23.64 -1.13 17.09
N ILE A 599 23.50 -2.27 17.80
CA ILE A 599 23.05 -3.53 17.21
C ILE A 599 21.57 -3.41 16.87
N HIS A 600 21.21 -3.71 15.63
CA HIS A 600 19.83 -3.59 15.14
C HIS A 600 19.52 -4.64 14.07
N SER A 601 18.23 -4.89 13.86
CA SER A 601 17.69 -5.71 12.78
C SER A 601 17.01 -4.84 11.75
N VAL A 602 17.12 -5.19 10.47
CA VAL A 602 16.45 -4.48 9.38
C VAL A 602 15.45 -5.43 8.71
N LEU A 603 14.23 -4.97 8.61
CA LEU A 603 13.12 -5.67 7.99
C LEU A 603 12.62 -4.84 6.81
N ASN A 604 13.02 -5.22 5.61
CA ASN A 604 12.62 -4.58 4.36
C ASN A 604 12.39 -5.64 3.28
N ALA A 605 12.02 -5.20 2.07
CA ALA A 605 11.72 -6.08 0.95
C ALA A 605 12.83 -7.09 0.59
N LYS A 606 14.08 -6.84 0.97
CA LYS A 606 15.22 -7.74 0.73
C LYS A 606 15.29 -8.92 1.71
N TYR A 607 14.67 -8.82 2.89
CA TYR A 607 14.81 -9.78 4.00
C TYR A 607 13.48 -10.41 4.44
N HIS A 608 12.49 -10.49 3.56
CA HIS A 608 11.14 -10.96 3.89
C HIS A 608 11.06 -12.41 4.40
N GLN A 609 12.01 -13.27 4.04
CA GLN A 609 12.01 -14.68 4.50
C GLN A 609 12.25 -14.82 6.02
N GLN A 610 12.93 -13.85 6.64
CA GLN A 610 13.23 -13.85 8.07
C GLN A 610 12.27 -12.97 8.89
N GLU A 611 11.21 -12.48 8.24
CA GLU A 611 10.29 -11.49 8.80
C GLU A 611 9.73 -11.90 10.17
N ALA A 612 9.20 -13.10 10.27
CA ALA A 612 8.57 -13.60 11.50
C ALA A 612 9.56 -13.69 12.67
N GLU A 613 10.78 -14.13 12.43
CA GLU A 613 11.82 -14.27 13.46
C GLU A 613 12.30 -12.91 13.97
N ILE A 614 12.51 -11.95 13.07
CA ILE A 614 12.91 -10.58 13.42
C ILE A 614 11.82 -9.91 14.28
N ILE A 615 10.54 -10.07 13.89
CA ILE A 615 9.42 -9.50 14.62
C ILE A 615 9.27 -10.11 16.02
N MET A 616 9.46 -11.42 16.19
CA MET A 616 9.43 -12.06 17.50
C MET A 616 10.49 -11.49 18.45
N ARG A 617 11.63 -11.08 17.93
CA ARG A 617 12.73 -10.49 18.73
C ARG A 617 12.55 -8.98 18.97
N ALA A 618 11.69 -8.29 18.19
CA ALA A 618 11.55 -6.84 18.24
C ALA A 618 11.03 -6.29 19.58
N GLY A 619 10.36 -7.11 20.39
CA GLY A 619 9.87 -6.75 21.74
C GLY A 619 10.84 -7.04 22.87
N GLN A 620 12.04 -7.57 22.60
CA GLN A 620 13.00 -7.92 23.62
C GLN A 620 13.76 -6.69 24.13
N ARG A 621 14.27 -6.76 25.36
CA ARG A 621 14.99 -5.66 26.00
C ARG A 621 16.13 -5.13 25.12
N GLY A 622 16.14 -3.83 24.85
CA GLY A 622 17.17 -3.14 24.07
C GLY A 622 17.19 -3.50 22.58
N ALA A 623 16.19 -4.22 22.05
CA ALA A 623 16.09 -4.53 20.63
C ALA A 623 15.82 -3.25 19.83
N VAL A 624 16.53 -3.05 18.72
CA VAL A 624 16.28 -1.99 17.75
C VAL A 624 15.92 -2.64 16.41
N THR A 625 14.73 -2.38 15.91
CA THR A 625 14.25 -2.93 14.64
C THR A 625 13.84 -1.81 13.71
N ILE A 626 14.41 -1.77 12.51
CA ILE A 626 14.00 -0.88 11.43
C ILE A 626 13.09 -1.69 10.51
N ALA A 627 11.89 -1.19 10.25
CA ALA A 627 10.91 -1.86 9.39
C ALA A 627 10.39 -0.91 8.31
N THR A 628 10.38 -1.37 7.04
CA THR A 628 9.71 -0.63 5.96
C THR A 628 8.21 -0.93 5.95
N ASN A 629 7.42 0.07 5.62
CA ASN A 629 5.99 0.01 5.30
C ASN A 629 5.24 -1.21 5.84
N MET A 630 5.04 -1.29 7.15
CA MET A 630 4.22 -2.34 7.75
C MET A 630 4.76 -3.77 7.60
N ALA A 631 6.04 -3.94 7.28
CA ALA A 631 6.67 -5.26 7.36
C ALA A 631 6.36 -5.89 8.74
N GLY A 632 6.06 -7.19 8.77
CA GLY A 632 5.56 -7.87 9.96
C GLY A 632 4.05 -7.69 10.23
N ARG A 633 3.27 -7.20 9.27
CA ARG A 633 1.80 -7.11 9.38
C ARG A 633 1.19 -8.49 9.66
N GLY A 634 0.18 -8.56 10.51
CA GLY A 634 -0.42 -9.83 10.93
C GLY A 634 0.39 -10.61 11.97
N THR A 635 1.57 -10.10 12.39
CA THR A 635 2.41 -10.72 13.43
C THR A 635 2.45 -9.84 14.68
N ASP A 636 2.27 -10.44 15.85
CA ASP A 636 2.26 -9.74 17.14
C ASP A 636 3.68 -9.56 17.70
N ILE A 637 3.98 -8.37 18.24
CA ILE A 637 5.23 -8.08 18.95
C ILE A 637 4.96 -8.26 20.45
N LYS A 638 5.38 -9.37 21.01
CA LYS A 638 5.27 -9.64 22.45
C LYS A 638 6.43 -8.99 23.19
N LEU A 639 6.13 -8.30 24.28
CA LEU A 639 7.16 -7.73 25.15
C LEU A 639 7.91 -8.82 25.90
N GLY A 640 9.23 -8.68 25.94
CA GLY A 640 10.09 -9.54 26.77
C GLY A 640 9.91 -9.26 28.28
N PRO A 641 10.40 -10.17 29.14
CA PRO A 641 10.33 -10.00 30.59
C PRO A 641 10.92 -8.65 31.05
N GLY A 642 10.20 -7.92 31.91
CA GLY A 642 10.64 -6.64 32.50
C GLY A 642 10.60 -5.44 31.54
N VAL A 643 10.20 -5.61 30.28
CA VAL A 643 10.13 -4.51 29.30
C VAL A 643 8.93 -3.58 29.56
N ALA A 644 7.83 -4.12 30.06
CA ALA A 644 6.66 -3.33 30.44
C ALA A 644 7.01 -2.30 31.54
N GLU A 645 7.81 -2.70 32.52
CA GLU A 645 8.25 -1.81 33.61
C GLU A 645 9.14 -0.66 33.13
N LEU A 646 9.88 -0.86 32.03
CA LEU A 646 10.69 0.16 31.38
C LEU A 646 9.87 1.13 30.52
N GLY A 647 8.56 0.90 30.38
CA GLY A 647 7.65 1.73 29.57
C GLY A 647 7.30 1.11 28.21
N GLY A 648 7.58 -0.18 28.00
CA GLY A 648 7.18 -0.95 26.83
C GLY A 648 7.89 -0.56 25.53
N LEU A 649 7.34 -1.00 24.41
CA LEU A 649 7.87 -0.74 23.06
C LEU A 649 7.72 0.74 22.69
N HIS A 650 8.80 1.34 22.18
CA HIS A 650 8.80 2.68 21.59
C HIS A 650 8.74 2.58 20.08
N VAL A 651 7.75 3.24 19.47
CA VAL A 651 7.52 3.25 18.02
C VAL A 651 7.91 4.61 17.45
N MET A 652 8.79 4.63 16.47
CA MET A 652 9.22 5.84 15.79
C MET A 652 8.79 5.77 14.32
N GLY A 653 8.24 6.87 13.78
CA GLY A 653 8.02 7.04 12.35
C GLY A 653 9.01 8.05 11.80
N THR A 654 9.80 7.69 10.80
CA THR A 654 10.75 8.62 10.16
C THR A 654 10.10 9.60 9.20
N GLU A 655 8.84 9.33 8.81
CA GLU A 655 8.01 10.16 7.94
C GLU A 655 6.54 9.86 8.19
N ARG A 656 5.65 10.71 7.69
CA ARG A 656 4.22 10.39 7.58
C ARG A 656 3.93 9.74 6.25
N HIS A 657 3.16 8.65 6.29
CA HIS A 657 2.72 7.94 5.10
C HIS A 657 1.62 8.72 4.35
N GLU A 658 1.37 8.35 3.11
CA GLU A 658 0.31 8.94 2.28
C GLU A 658 -1.09 8.78 2.90
N ALA A 659 -1.34 7.69 3.63
CA ALA A 659 -2.60 7.40 4.28
C ALA A 659 -2.48 7.39 5.80
N ARG A 660 -3.41 8.07 6.49
CA ARG A 660 -3.47 8.16 7.95
C ARG A 660 -3.59 6.78 8.63
N ARG A 661 -4.22 5.82 7.98
CA ARG A 661 -4.38 4.46 8.50
C ARG A 661 -3.03 3.74 8.67
N ILE A 662 -2.06 3.95 7.75
CA ILE A 662 -0.74 3.34 7.84
C ILE A 662 0.01 3.85 9.09
N ASP A 663 -0.08 5.15 9.38
CA ASP A 663 0.49 5.73 10.61
C ASP A 663 -0.20 5.17 11.86
N ARG A 664 -1.54 4.99 11.83
CA ARG A 664 -2.29 4.35 12.93
C ARG A 664 -1.86 2.91 13.15
N GLN A 665 -1.62 2.15 12.09
CA GLN A 665 -1.14 0.76 12.16
C GLN A 665 0.27 0.68 12.74
N LEU A 666 1.17 1.59 12.35
CA LEU A 666 2.51 1.66 12.92
C LEU A 666 2.45 1.95 14.42
N ARG A 667 1.67 2.95 14.85
CA ARG A 667 1.44 3.24 16.28
C ARG A 667 0.82 2.06 17.02
N GLY A 668 -0.08 1.32 16.38
CA GLY A 668 -0.74 0.13 16.94
C GLY A 668 0.18 -1.07 17.16
N ARG A 669 1.47 -0.97 16.80
CA ARG A 669 2.44 -2.03 17.12
C ARG A 669 2.81 -2.08 18.61
N CYS A 670 2.60 -1.00 19.38
CA CYS A 670 2.84 -0.95 20.81
C CYS A 670 1.56 -0.70 21.61
N ALA A 671 1.64 -0.85 22.91
CA ALA A 671 0.57 -0.66 23.89
C ALA A 671 -0.66 -1.53 23.60
N ARG A 672 -0.45 -2.83 23.56
CA ARG A 672 -1.47 -3.86 23.32
C ARG A 672 -1.89 -4.49 24.64
N GLN A 673 -3.18 -4.84 24.78
CA GLN A 673 -3.73 -5.53 25.95
C GLN A 673 -3.29 -4.89 27.29
N GLY A 674 -3.34 -3.54 27.36
CA GLY A 674 -2.96 -2.81 28.57
C GLY A 674 -1.46 -2.58 28.76
N ASP A 675 -0.60 -3.13 27.92
CA ASP A 675 0.84 -2.89 27.97
C ASP A 675 1.17 -1.40 27.77
N PRO A 676 2.19 -0.86 28.45
CA PRO A 676 2.68 0.49 28.18
C PRO A 676 3.38 0.56 26.81
N GLY A 677 3.43 1.76 26.27
CA GLY A 677 4.11 2.02 25.01
C GLY A 677 4.12 3.52 24.67
N SER A 678 4.90 3.90 23.69
CA SER A 678 4.95 5.28 23.23
C SER A 678 5.22 5.37 21.74
N SER A 679 4.77 6.47 21.10
CA SER A 679 5.06 6.71 19.70
C SER A 679 5.47 8.15 19.44
N HIS A 680 6.41 8.34 18.47
CA HIS A 680 6.87 9.64 18.01
C HIS A 680 7.11 9.63 16.50
N PHE A 681 6.69 10.68 15.79
CA PHE A 681 6.91 10.85 14.35
C PHE A 681 7.80 12.04 14.06
N PHE A 682 8.75 11.85 13.16
CA PHE A 682 9.72 12.84 12.71
C PHE A 682 9.48 13.16 11.25
N ILE A 683 9.35 14.42 10.91
CA ILE A 683 8.95 14.89 9.58
C ILE A 683 9.94 15.95 9.12
N SER A 684 10.26 15.95 7.84
CA SER A 684 11.01 17.01 7.20
C SER A 684 10.15 17.68 6.12
N LEU A 685 10.41 18.94 5.82
CA LEU A 685 9.78 19.62 4.66
C LEU A 685 10.19 19.02 3.32
N GLU A 686 11.30 18.29 3.31
CA GLU A 686 11.79 17.58 2.13
C GLU A 686 11.16 16.21 1.92
N ASP A 687 10.37 15.72 2.87
CA ASP A 687 9.64 14.45 2.73
C ASP A 687 8.59 14.55 1.62
N ASP A 688 8.40 13.48 0.88
CA ASP A 688 7.56 13.48 -0.33
C ASP A 688 6.12 13.96 -0.08
N LEU A 689 5.52 13.56 1.03
CA LEU A 689 4.19 14.04 1.43
C LEU A 689 4.16 15.56 1.59
N MET A 690 5.19 16.13 2.19
CA MET A 690 5.30 17.58 2.42
C MET A 690 5.64 18.33 1.14
N ARG A 691 6.51 17.76 0.30
CA ARG A 691 6.93 18.33 -0.97
C ARG A 691 5.81 18.39 -2.00
N LEU A 692 5.00 17.31 -2.11
CA LEU A 692 3.96 17.19 -3.14
C LEU A 692 2.59 17.75 -2.71
N PHE A 693 2.26 17.63 -1.44
CA PHE A 693 0.92 17.94 -0.91
C PHE A 693 0.94 18.89 0.30
N GLY A 694 2.13 19.27 0.77
CA GLY A 694 2.31 20.25 1.84
C GLY A 694 1.72 21.60 1.42
N SER A 695 1.03 22.27 2.33
CA SER A 695 0.46 23.55 1.99
C SER A 695 1.51 24.66 2.22
N ASP A 696 1.55 25.67 1.33
CA ASP A 696 2.28 26.93 1.48
C ASP A 696 2.07 27.60 2.86
N ARG A 697 1.00 27.21 3.56
CA ARG A 697 0.70 27.68 4.92
C ARG A 697 1.69 27.18 5.95
N ILE A 698 2.21 25.95 5.79
CA ILE A 698 3.20 25.38 6.72
C ILE A 698 4.52 26.12 6.53
N VAL A 699 4.94 26.29 5.26
CA VAL A 699 6.17 27.02 4.91
C VAL A 699 6.10 28.47 5.43
N LYS A 700 5.02 29.20 5.10
CA LYS A 700 4.81 30.58 5.58
C LYS A 700 4.77 30.71 7.10
N MET A 701 4.30 29.70 7.80
CA MET A 701 4.26 29.70 9.26
C MET A 701 5.65 29.48 9.84
N MET A 702 6.44 28.58 9.28
CA MET A 702 7.82 28.33 9.70
C MET A 702 8.69 29.59 9.48
N GLU A 703 8.49 30.28 8.35
CA GLU A 703 9.11 31.58 8.07
C GLU A 703 8.78 32.64 9.14
N ARG A 704 7.50 32.74 9.53
CA ARG A 704 7.06 33.69 10.57
C ARG A 704 7.58 33.38 11.94
N MET A 705 7.89 32.11 12.24
CA MET A 705 8.37 31.69 13.55
C MET A 705 9.90 31.84 13.71
N GLY A 706 10.62 32.20 12.63
CA GLY A 706 12.06 32.47 12.68
C GLY A 706 12.91 31.29 13.17
N LEU A 707 12.54 30.05 12.75
CA LEU A 707 13.22 28.84 13.17
C LEU A 707 14.69 28.84 12.74
N GLU A 708 15.57 28.69 13.70
CA GLU A 708 16.99 28.45 13.45
C GLU A 708 17.24 27.01 13.03
N GLU A 709 18.35 26.74 12.36
CA GLU A 709 18.77 25.39 11.96
C GLU A 709 18.93 24.50 13.20
N GLY A 710 18.35 23.29 13.16
CA GLY A 710 18.35 22.35 14.28
C GLY A 710 17.21 22.52 15.29
N GLN A 711 16.34 23.51 15.15
CA GLN A 711 15.19 23.68 16.05
C GLN A 711 14.02 22.79 15.60
N GLU A 712 13.49 22.05 16.56
CA GLU A 712 12.29 21.23 16.42
C GLU A 712 11.03 22.08 16.52
N LEU A 713 10.12 21.92 15.57
CA LEU A 713 8.79 22.51 15.64
C LEU A 713 7.75 21.46 16.04
N THR A 714 7.29 21.53 17.29
CA THR A 714 6.20 20.68 17.79
C THR A 714 4.99 21.53 18.11
N HIS A 715 3.93 21.46 17.30
CA HIS A 715 2.69 22.16 17.59
C HIS A 715 1.46 21.37 17.10
N PRO A 716 0.38 21.27 17.90
CA PRO A 716 -0.85 20.53 17.52
C PRO A 716 -1.51 20.98 16.22
N TRP A 717 -1.26 22.22 15.79
CA TRP A 717 -1.77 22.75 14.53
C TRP A 717 -1.05 22.12 13.32
N LEU A 718 0.24 21.84 13.42
CA LEU A 718 1.01 21.15 12.38
C LEU A 718 0.45 19.76 12.12
N ASN A 719 0.15 19.00 13.18
CA ASN A 719 -0.48 17.70 13.06
C ASN A 719 -1.78 17.77 12.26
N ARG A 720 -2.60 18.82 12.45
CA ARG A 720 -3.82 19.02 11.67
C ARG A 720 -3.55 19.35 10.21
N SER A 721 -2.54 20.15 9.92
CA SER A 721 -2.15 20.52 8.56
C SER A 721 -1.61 19.31 7.79
N ILE A 722 -0.78 18.49 8.43
CA ILE A 722 -0.27 17.23 7.87
C ILE A 722 -1.41 16.26 7.60
N GLN A 723 -2.35 16.09 8.54
CA GLN A 723 -3.54 15.26 8.33
C GLN A 723 -4.42 15.77 7.18
N GLN A 724 -4.47 17.08 6.92
CA GLN A 724 -5.18 17.62 5.77
C GLN A 724 -4.46 17.29 4.45
N ALA A 725 -3.12 17.32 4.44
CA ALA A 725 -2.33 16.87 3.29
C ALA A 725 -2.60 15.38 3.00
N GLN A 726 -2.53 14.52 4.01
CA GLN A 726 -2.86 13.10 3.88
C GLN A 726 -4.28 12.87 3.33
N LYS A 727 -5.28 13.61 3.82
CA LYS A 727 -6.66 13.51 3.30
C LYS A 727 -6.76 13.84 1.81
N ARG A 728 -5.99 14.81 1.31
CA ARG A 728 -5.95 15.13 -0.12
C ARG A 728 -5.38 13.98 -0.94
N VAL A 729 -4.30 13.37 -0.44
CA VAL A 729 -3.69 12.19 -1.08
C VAL A 729 -4.67 11.01 -1.07
N GLU A 730 -5.29 10.72 0.07
CA GLU A 730 -6.33 9.68 0.21
C GLU A 730 -7.46 9.88 -0.81
N GLN A 731 -7.96 11.11 -0.96
CA GLN A 731 -9.00 11.45 -1.94
C GLN A 731 -8.53 11.27 -3.40
N HIS A 732 -7.30 11.70 -3.71
CA HIS A 732 -6.71 11.50 -5.04
C HIS A 732 -6.60 10.01 -5.38
N ASN A 733 -6.06 9.22 -4.45
CA ASN A 733 -5.91 7.77 -4.59
C ASN A 733 -7.27 7.06 -4.71
N PHE A 734 -8.30 7.52 -3.98
CA PHE A 734 -9.66 7.02 -4.14
C PHE A 734 -10.20 7.24 -5.55
N GLN A 735 -9.97 8.42 -6.15
CA GLN A 735 -10.40 8.68 -7.54
C GLN A 735 -9.68 7.77 -8.54
N ILE A 736 -8.41 7.47 -8.35
CA ILE A 736 -7.66 6.52 -9.19
C ILE A 736 -8.31 5.14 -9.11
N ARG A 737 -8.54 4.60 -7.89
CA ARG A 737 -9.18 3.29 -7.69
C ARG A 737 -10.58 3.22 -8.28
N LYS A 738 -11.34 4.30 -8.18
CA LYS A 738 -12.68 4.39 -8.77
C LYS A 738 -12.63 4.32 -10.30
N ARG A 739 -11.68 5.02 -10.93
CA ARG A 739 -11.46 4.93 -12.38
C ARG A 739 -11.06 3.52 -12.82
N THR A 740 -10.18 2.85 -12.08
CA THR A 740 -9.80 1.46 -12.36
C THR A 740 -11.02 0.54 -12.32
N LEU A 741 -11.91 0.72 -11.35
CA LEU A 741 -13.16 -0.05 -11.25
C LEU A 741 -14.12 0.25 -12.42
N GLU A 742 -14.20 1.49 -12.88
CA GLU A 742 -15.08 1.89 -13.99
C GLU A 742 -14.56 1.39 -15.35
N TYR A 743 -13.25 1.13 -15.48
CA TYR A 743 -12.63 0.62 -16.70
C TYR A 743 -12.83 -0.90 -16.87
N ASP A 744 -12.88 -1.68 -15.80
CA ASP A 744 -13.07 -3.13 -15.78
C ASP A 744 -14.57 -3.50 -15.89
#